data_bef61cf4f0adbd6af61e466f12dd1e33
#
_entry.id   bef61cf4f0adbd6af61e466f12dd1e33
#
_cell.length_a   1.000
_cell.length_b   1.000
_cell.length_c   1.000
_cell.angle_alpha   90.00
_cell.angle_beta   90.00
_cell.angle_gamma   90.00
#
_symmetry.space_group_name_H-M   'P 1'
#
loop_
_entity.id
_entity.type
_entity.pdbx_description
1 polymer ?
#
loop_
_entity_poly.entity_id
_entity_poly.type
_entity_poly.pdbx_seq_one_letter_code
_entity_poly.pdbx_strand_id
1 'polypeptide(L)'
;MRVLSSNEFSKPFTPGQFSTIAILVVLILATFFLRTYRLEETPPAFDYDEAAHATDAEELLQGHHALYSPKTEGNTTFLKYLFALAFSLLGVQPFVQRLFVAFCSTLTIPLTYALAVTLFRSLGASRARSLGILAAAGLATSYWHLNYSRIGLEINMVPFFAVLCFLFLWHGLESGRQWPLIASGFWLALDLYVYPGARFIPVFLALFFVYRWFAVPRDSTRPFVRQIWQMFGPLCVIGVTAIVVYAPMLVFFASYPQGFVGRAAGTLFLNPRVNLGDPWGALWRGFIGNIGAFGFTSDLHAQANLAGKSILNPLLAVLFWAGMALSVYRFNKPPYAFCVLWWAVMIFPVIITPDRVPQYGRMMSLAPVTYILVALALEQIWTTLRRMAPGRSRAPGTVLVLVVLVLFGGTAATTCRDYFVRWAPADATYLAFSGEARDLARMIDVTSEPDGVFVVPCDAEGETECDYSYECNHFPLSFFHRMGGAKTDLQYVFMYEPDIPGRMTEIVRGKRIVHLVALEKGKRKFLYPEADPRNLLQFLLESAGTLERVEAFPYYRVLTYRLAADRTSFAWPAALRRYGVDFGGQLELASGAYGGAVDGALDPAPLVESGGKAWVLLKWELLGAVTDNLRASLRLVDADGHVIDQLDHVLFGASRQGTSQWTVAEAPVSDFYLLPIASTTPPGDYQLQIGLYTPALEMLPVGGRPMQFTASLGSLEVVAPDRSTAAAGEIEVAYRLDAALTPEIALLGHDLELSNPFAPGQKGTVLLYWHVTGSPARDLQWRLTLQDDGGTEWPLLATARPLGAGFPTSSWKRGEVWGKSYDFMVPPHAPGGSYHVVAQLSATNGAPVGTPVVLGEIEIAGRPRAFVAPDVTRTKNIEFGGEMRLLGYDLDAKQWAPGEDAALVLYWEALAEMQTSYTVFVHVLRGARVVAQHDAVPGEGTLPTTGWLPGEFVSDRIVVPLPGDLQPGRYALVIGVYDAASGERLPVTDAAGQPLGDHLLLDEIAVGDGLVDTEG
;
A
#
# COMPACT_ATOMS: atom_id res chain seq x y z
N MET A 1 -36.77 28.76 -19.95
CA MET A 1 -38.09 28.67 -20.64
C MET A 1 -38.82 29.98 -20.34
N ARG A 2 -39.07 30.85 -21.37
CA ARG A 2 -40.34 31.57 -21.24
C ARG A 2 -41.33 30.47 -20.91
N VAL A 3 -42.09 30.56 -19.82
CA VAL A 3 -43.41 29.92 -19.76
C VAL A 3 -44.03 30.30 -21.05
N LEU A 4 -44.11 29.38 -21.97
CA LEU A 4 -44.69 29.56 -23.30
C LEU A 4 -46.04 30.17 -23.03
N SER A 5 -46.21 31.43 -23.35
CA SER A 5 -47.54 31.99 -23.45
C SER A 5 -48.29 31.08 -24.43
N SER A 6 -49.54 30.81 -24.17
CA SER A 6 -50.38 29.88 -24.95
C SER A 6 -50.31 30.11 -26.48
N ASN A 7 -49.78 31.24 -26.94
CA ASN A 7 -49.54 31.61 -28.31
C ASN A 7 -48.22 31.16 -28.94
N GLU A 8 -47.24 30.62 -28.17
CA GLU A 8 -46.00 30.08 -28.76
C GLU A 8 -46.10 28.57 -29.12
N PHE A 9 -47.03 27.83 -28.54
CA PHE A 9 -47.32 26.44 -28.91
C PHE A 9 -47.96 26.28 -30.28
N SER A 10 -48.51 27.36 -30.84
CA SER A 10 -49.20 27.34 -32.14
C SER A 10 -48.29 27.64 -33.34
N LYS A 11 -47.00 27.94 -33.16
CA LYS A 11 -46.08 28.17 -34.29
C LYS A 11 -45.46 26.83 -34.72
N PRO A 12 -45.60 26.46 -36.02
CA PRO A 12 -44.96 25.24 -36.51
C PRO A 12 -43.45 25.32 -36.33
N PHE A 13 -42.85 24.18 -35.92
CA PHE A 13 -41.40 24.09 -35.77
C PHE A 13 -40.73 24.42 -37.12
N THR A 14 -39.71 25.28 -37.07
CA THR A 14 -38.89 25.50 -38.26
C THR A 14 -38.13 24.22 -38.62
N PRO A 15 -37.81 23.99 -39.91
CA PRO A 15 -37.04 22.79 -40.31
C PRO A 15 -35.76 22.59 -39.50
N GLY A 16 -35.08 23.68 -39.14
CA GLY A 16 -33.87 23.60 -38.29
C GLY A 16 -34.12 23.25 -36.81
N GLN A 17 -35.29 23.55 -36.26
CA GLN A 17 -35.71 23.11 -34.93
C GLN A 17 -36.05 21.64 -34.91
N PHE A 18 -36.79 21.16 -35.95
CA PHE A 18 -37.12 19.75 -36.09
C PHE A 18 -35.87 18.88 -36.20
N SER A 19 -34.92 19.25 -37.06
CA SER A 19 -33.65 18.53 -37.19
C SER A 19 -32.86 18.52 -35.87
N THR A 20 -32.86 19.62 -35.10
CA THR A 20 -32.20 19.69 -33.77
C THR A 20 -32.82 18.73 -32.76
N ILE A 21 -34.17 18.71 -32.71
CA ILE A 21 -34.91 17.79 -31.80
C ILE A 21 -34.63 16.32 -32.19
N ALA A 22 -34.68 16.00 -33.48
CA ALA A 22 -34.40 14.64 -33.97
C ALA A 22 -32.97 14.19 -33.59
N ILE A 23 -31.96 15.03 -33.77
CA ILE A 23 -30.58 14.75 -33.38
C ILE A 23 -30.48 14.51 -31.84
N LEU A 24 -31.12 15.37 -31.05
CA LEU A 24 -31.09 15.21 -29.58
C LEU A 24 -31.80 13.91 -29.13
N VAL A 25 -32.95 13.59 -29.75
CA VAL A 25 -33.64 12.33 -29.45
C VAL A 25 -32.77 11.12 -29.78
N VAL A 26 -32.12 11.11 -30.94
CA VAL A 26 -31.20 10.03 -31.32
C VAL A 26 -30.02 9.96 -30.35
N LEU A 27 -29.40 11.09 -29.96
CA LEU A 27 -28.31 11.11 -28.97
C LEU A 27 -28.79 10.59 -27.62
N ILE A 28 -29.94 10.99 -27.12
CA ILE A 28 -30.49 10.54 -25.83
C ILE A 28 -30.74 9.01 -25.88
N LEU A 29 -31.41 8.52 -26.91
CA LEU A 29 -31.70 7.10 -27.02
C LEU A 29 -30.44 6.24 -27.16
N ALA A 30 -29.51 6.65 -28.03
CA ALA A 30 -28.24 5.95 -28.21
C ALA A 30 -27.41 5.94 -26.93
N THR A 31 -27.33 7.06 -26.21
CA THR A 31 -26.57 7.16 -24.99
C THR A 31 -27.23 6.45 -23.82
N PHE A 32 -28.54 6.48 -23.71
CA PHE A 32 -29.29 5.68 -22.74
C PHE A 32 -29.06 4.20 -22.98
N PHE A 33 -29.17 3.74 -24.23
CA PHE A 33 -28.87 2.36 -24.58
C PHE A 33 -27.44 1.95 -24.16
N LEU A 34 -26.42 2.75 -24.50
CA LEU A 34 -25.05 2.44 -24.14
C LEU A 34 -24.81 2.39 -22.61
N ARG A 35 -25.55 3.22 -21.85
CA ARG A 35 -25.44 3.26 -20.38
C ARG A 35 -26.18 2.14 -19.68
N THR A 36 -27.17 1.55 -20.34
CA THR A 36 -27.97 0.46 -19.76
C THR A 36 -27.66 -0.91 -20.37
N TYR A 37 -26.96 -0.96 -21.50
CA TYR A 37 -26.61 -2.22 -22.19
C TYR A 37 -25.73 -3.09 -21.27
N ARG A 38 -26.20 -4.30 -20.94
CA ARG A 38 -25.54 -5.27 -20.04
C ARG A 38 -25.16 -4.65 -18.69
N LEU A 39 -26.01 -3.80 -18.12
CA LEU A 39 -25.72 -3.09 -16.87
C LEU A 39 -25.69 -4.03 -15.65
N GLU A 40 -26.33 -5.18 -15.74
CA GLU A 40 -26.29 -6.23 -14.72
C GLU A 40 -24.94 -6.97 -14.68
N GLU A 41 -24.26 -7.03 -15.83
CA GLU A 41 -23.00 -7.80 -15.99
C GLU A 41 -21.76 -6.90 -16.02
N THR A 42 -21.93 -5.63 -16.38
CA THR A 42 -20.83 -4.71 -16.62
C THR A 42 -21.07 -3.32 -16.01
N PRO A 43 -20.29 -2.91 -15.01
CA PRO A 43 -19.18 -3.61 -14.35
C PRO A 43 -19.59 -4.94 -13.67
N PRO A 44 -18.64 -5.88 -13.47
CA PRO A 44 -18.98 -7.28 -13.15
C PRO A 44 -19.70 -7.50 -11.82
N ALA A 45 -19.44 -6.66 -10.80
CA ALA A 45 -20.08 -6.70 -9.49
C ALA A 45 -20.10 -5.29 -8.90
N PHE A 46 -20.28 -5.13 -7.59
CA PHE A 46 -20.18 -3.85 -6.90
C PHE A 46 -18.76 -3.60 -6.42
N ASP A 47 -18.31 -2.35 -6.53
CA ASP A 47 -17.17 -1.94 -5.71
C ASP A 47 -17.61 -1.76 -4.24
N TYR A 48 -16.65 -1.51 -3.39
CA TYR A 48 -16.88 -1.32 -1.97
C TYR A 48 -17.87 -0.19 -1.67
N ASP A 49 -17.67 0.99 -2.29
CA ASP A 49 -18.53 2.17 -2.06
C ASP A 49 -19.95 1.94 -2.60
N GLU A 50 -20.10 1.31 -3.79
CA GLU A 50 -21.42 0.94 -4.33
C GLU A 50 -22.18 0.02 -3.37
N ALA A 51 -21.51 -1.01 -2.83
CA ALA A 51 -22.13 -1.97 -1.94
C ALA A 51 -22.49 -1.34 -0.58
N ALA A 52 -21.65 -0.46 -0.05
CA ALA A 52 -21.95 0.29 1.17
C ALA A 52 -23.15 1.22 0.99
N HIS A 53 -23.25 1.92 -0.16
CA HIS A 53 -24.41 2.76 -0.47
C HIS A 53 -25.69 1.95 -0.66
N ALA A 54 -25.59 0.75 -1.25
CA ALA A 54 -26.74 -0.15 -1.37
C ALA A 54 -27.20 -0.65 0.00
N THR A 55 -26.26 -1.00 0.89
CA THR A 55 -26.55 -1.39 2.27
C THR A 55 -27.21 -0.26 3.06
N ASP A 56 -26.69 0.98 2.96
CA ASP A 56 -27.34 2.15 3.55
C ASP A 56 -28.78 2.34 3.03
N ALA A 57 -29.00 2.13 1.72
CA ALA A 57 -30.34 2.23 1.12
C ALA A 57 -31.28 1.13 1.62
N GLU A 58 -30.80 -0.10 1.84
CA GLU A 58 -31.57 -1.19 2.48
C GLU A 58 -31.93 -0.84 3.93
N GLU A 59 -30.98 -0.32 4.73
CA GLU A 59 -31.23 0.10 6.11
C GLU A 59 -32.29 1.21 6.20
N LEU A 60 -32.29 2.16 5.24
CA LEU A 60 -33.33 3.18 5.13
C LEU A 60 -34.71 2.58 4.85
N LEU A 61 -34.81 1.53 4.02
CA LEU A 61 -36.07 0.81 3.78
C LEU A 61 -36.56 0.06 5.03
N GLN A 62 -35.65 -0.36 5.91
CA GLN A 62 -35.96 -0.99 7.19
C GLN A 62 -36.34 0.03 8.28
N GLY A 63 -36.29 1.34 7.99
CA GLY A 63 -36.67 2.41 8.90
C GLY A 63 -35.50 3.01 9.69
N HIS A 64 -34.27 2.67 9.40
CA HIS A 64 -33.08 3.27 10.03
C HIS A 64 -32.71 4.57 9.30
N HIS A 65 -33.34 5.67 9.66
CA HIS A 65 -33.13 6.96 9.02
C HIS A 65 -31.94 7.72 9.59
N ALA A 66 -31.04 8.18 8.72
CA ALA A 66 -29.89 8.98 9.07
C ALA A 66 -29.67 10.12 8.06
N LEU A 67 -29.08 11.24 8.48
CA LEU A 67 -28.64 12.33 7.59
C LEU A 67 -27.22 12.10 7.06
N TYR A 68 -26.45 11.28 7.75
CA TYR A 68 -25.04 11.02 7.49
C TYR A 68 -24.74 9.56 7.81
N SER A 69 -23.96 8.89 6.95
CA SER A 69 -23.47 7.54 7.16
C SER A 69 -21.97 7.59 7.44
N PRO A 70 -21.47 6.95 8.50
CA PRO A 70 -20.05 6.84 8.75
C PRO A 70 -19.33 5.86 7.80
N LYS A 71 -20.10 5.03 7.08
CA LYS A 71 -19.54 4.08 6.09
C LYS A 71 -18.84 4.86 4.98
N THR A 72 -17.79 4.28 4.40
CA THR A 72 -17.02 4.87 3.30
C THR A 72 -16.46 6.28 3.59
N GLU A 73 -15.77 6.44 4.73
CA GLU A 73 -15.19 7.73 5.20
C GLU A 73 -16.23 8.83 5.50
N GLY A 74 -17.48 8.46 5.60
CA GLY A 74 -18.57 9.34 5.95
C GLY A 74 -19.11 10.16 4.79
N ASN A 75 -20.37 9.90 4.47
CA ASN A 75 -21.11 10.56 3.40
C ASN A 75 -22.50 10.97 3.82
N THR A 76 -23.05 11.96 3.12
CA THR A 76 -24.45 12.32 3.29
C THR A 76 -25.35 11.21 2.74
N THR A 77 -26.54 11.03 3.31
CA THR A 77 -27.45 9.96 2.93
C THR A 77 -28.45 10.34 1.85
N PHE A 78 -28.44 11.57 1.35
CA PHE A 78 -29.44 12.07 0.39
C PHE A 78 -29.58 11.14 -0.85
N LEU A 79 -28.49 10.76 -1.48
CA LEU A 79 -28.53 9.87 -2.65
C LEU A 79 -29.01 8.46 -2.27
N LYS A 80 -28.69 8.00 -1.06
CA LYS A 80 -29.12 6.70 -0.52
C LYS A 80 -30.65 6.63 -0.36
N TYR A 81 -31.29 7.74 0.02
CA TYR A 81 -32.75 7.85 -0.02
C TYR A 81 -33.32 7.73 -1.44
N LEU A 82 -32.65 8.28 -2.44
CA LEU A 82 -33.07 8.11 -3.85
C LEU A 82 -32.86 6.68 -4.32
N PHE A 83 -31.81 6.01 -3.91
CA PHE A 83 -31.59 4.58 -4.16
C PHE A 83 -32.64 3.73 -3.42
N ALA A 84 -32.94 4.02 -2.17
CA ALA A 84 -34.00 3.35 -1.41
C ALA A 84 -35.35 3.49 -2.10
N LEU A 85 -35.68 4.67 -2.62
CA LEU A 85 -36.89 4.86 -3.43
C LEU A 85 -36.86 4.00 -4.71
N ALA A 86 -35.73 3.94 -5.43
CA ALA A 86 -35.59 3.09 -6.61
C ALA A 86 -35.71 1.61 -6.24
N PHE A 87 -35.10 1.17 -5.14
CA PHE A 87 -35.18 -0.20 -4.63
C PHE A 87 -36.60 -0.58 -4.18
N SER A 88 -37.35 0.35 -3.59
CA SER A 88 -38.75 0.09 -3.25
C SER A 88 -39.65 -0.13 -4.47
N LEU A 89 -39.30 0.43 -5.62
CA LEU A 89 -40.07 0.32 -6.86
C LEU A 89 -39.67 -0.87 -7.75
N LEU A 90 -38.35 -1.19 -7.79
CA LEU A 90 -37.78 -2.13 -8.75
C LEU A 90 -37.07 -3.32 -8.08
N GLY A 91 -37.04 -3.36 -6.75
CA GLY A 91 -36.32 -4.38 -5.96
C GLY A 91 -34.87 -4.02 -5.69
N VAL A 92 -34.29 -4.65 -4.67
CA VAL A 92 -32.92 -4.44 -4.23
C VAL A 92 -31.99 -5.23 -5.14
N GLN A 93 -31.38 -4.55 -6.11
CA GLN A 93 -30.46 -5.15 -7.09
C GLN A 93 -29.41 -4.13 -7.54
N PRO A 94 -28.14 -4.56 -7.82
CA PRO A 94 -27.08 -3.70 -8.35
C PRO A 94 -27.50 -2.90 -9.57
N PHE A 95 -28.23 -3.55 -10.48
CA PHE A 95 -28.79 -2.94 -11.69
C PHE A 95 -29.62 -1.68 -11.40
N VAL A 96 -30.44 -1.72 -10.34
CA VAL A 96 -31.38 -0.61 -10.04
C VAL A 96 -30.64 0.65 -9.59
N GLN A 97 -29.64 0.50 -8.72
CA GLN A 97 -28.79 1.62 -8.30
C GLN A 97 -28.07 2.27 -9.49
N ARG A 98 -27.46 1.45 -10.35
CA ARG A 98 -26.76 1.90 -11.56
C ARG A 98 -27.68 2.49 -12.60
N LEU A 99 -28.89 1.94 -12.76
CA LEU A 99 -29.91 2.46 -13.67
C LEU A 99 -30.31 3.90 -13.31
N PHE A 100 -30.46 4.18 -12.01
CA PHE A 100 -30.77 5.53 -11.55
C PHE A 100 -29.67 6.54 -11.95
N VAL A 101 -28.40 6.19 -11.73
CA VAL A 101 -27.26 7.04 -12.12
C VAL A 101 -27.16 7.17 -13.64
N ALA A 102 -27.35 6.07 -14.40
CA ALA A 102 -27.34 6.05 -15.85
C ALA A 102 -28.44 6.97 -16.45
N PHE A 103 -29.61 6.97 -15.83
CA PHE A 103 -30.73 7.85 -16.23
C PHE A 103 -30.37 9.32 -16.05
N CYS A 104 -29.91 9.72 -14.85
CA CYS A 104 -29.52 11.10 -14.55
C CYS A 104 -28.34 11.56 -15.43
N SER A 105 -27.35 10.71 -15.61
CA SER A 105 -26.20 10.98 -16.50
C SER A 105 -26.61 11.12 -17.97
N THR A 106 -27.64 10.38 -18.42
CA THR A 106 -28.21 10.55 -19.77
C THR A 106 -28.89 11.90 -19.91
N LEU A 107 -29.64 12.34 -18.89
CA LEU A 107 -30.29 13.66 -18.88
C LEU A 107 -29.27 14.83 -18.84
N THR A 108 -28.07 14.62 -18.34
CA THR A 108 -27.01 15.63 -18.37
C THR A 108 -26.67 16.07 -19.80
N ILE A 109 -26.85 15.20 -20.80
CA ILE A 109 -26.54 15.50 -22.22
C ILE A 109 -27.46 16.57 -22.80
N PRO A 110 -28.81 16.41 -22.80
CA PRO A 110 -29.69 17.48 -23.27
C PRO A 110 -29.66 18.74 -22.39
N LEU A 111 -29.33 18.60 -21.10
CA LEU A 111 -29.15 19.75 -20.23
C LEU A 111 -27.88 20.53 -20.61
N THR A 112 -26.78 19.84 -20.97
CA THR A 112 -25.56 20.47 -21.48
C THR A 112 -25.82 21.21 -22.79
N TYR A 113 -26.61 20.61 -23.70
CA TYR A 113 -27.09 21.31 -24.89
C TYR A 113 -27.83 22.58 -24.51
N ALA A 114 -28.83 22.50 -23.62
CA ALA A 114 -29.62 23.64 -23.20
C ALA A 114 -28.79 24.75 -22.57
N LEU A 115 -27.83 24.38 -21.71
CA LEU A 115 -26.89 25.33 -21.07
C LEU A 115 -26.01 26.02 -22.11
N ALA A 116 -25.42 25.27 -23.04
CA ALA A 116 -24.57 25.81 -24.11
C ALA A 116 -25.31 26.77 -25.01
N VAL A 117 -26.56 26.43 -25.39
CA VAL A 117 -27.46 27.31 -26.18
C VAL A 117 -27.76 28.59 -25.40
N THR A 118 -28.05 28.49 -24.13
CA THR A 118 -28.36 29.62 -23.26
C THR A 118 -27.15 30.53 -23.09
N LEU A 119 -26.00 30.00 -22.77
CA LEU A 119 -24.75 30.74 -22.62
C LEU A 119 -24.38 31.53 -23.88
N PHE A 120 -24.47 30.90 -25.05
CA PHE A 120 -23.99 31.47 -26.31
C PHE A 120 -25.07 31.97 -27.22
N ARG A 121 -26.25 32.29 -26.70
CA ARG A 121 -27.38 32.86 -27.44
C ARG A 121 -27.02 34.10 -28.24
N SER A 122 -26.11 34.93 -27.73
CA SER A 122 -25.60 36.13 -28.39
C SER A 122 -24.90 35.88 -29.73
N LEU A 123 -24.46 34.65 -30.00
CA LEU A 123 -23.88 34.27 -31.29
C LEU A 123 -24.93 34.09 -32.39
N GLY A 124 -26.23 34.19 -32.06
CA GLY A 124 -27.38 33.93 -32.94
C GLY A 124 -27.89 32.49 -32.82
N ALA A 125 -29.20 32.34 -32.99
CA ALA A 125 -29.95 31.08 -32.69
C ALA A 125 -29.40 29.84 -33.43
N SER A 126 -28.97 29.94 -34.67
CA SER A 126 -28.42 28.81 -35.43
C SER A 126 -27.06 28.38 -34.88
N ARG A 127 -26.15 29.33 -34.64
CA ARG A 127 -24.81 29.02 -34.12
C ARG A 127 -24.87 28.48 -32.71
N ALA A 128 -25.68 29.07 -31.83
CA ALA A 128 -25.88 28.59 -30.47
C ALA A 128 -26.41 27.12 -30.46
N ARG A 129 -27.37 26.79 -31.34
CA ARG A 129 -27.88 25.42 -31.50
C ARG A 129 -26.79 24.46 -31.97
N SER A 130 -26.02 24.84 -33.00
CA SER A 130 -24.91 24.00 -33.47
C SER A 130 -23.85 23.77 -32.37
N LEU A 131 -23.48 24.81 -31.62
CA LEU A 131 -22.57 24.69 -30.49
C LEU A 131 -23.12 23.74 -29.42
N GLY A 132 -24.39 23.87 -29.06
CA GLY A 132 -25.07 22.99 -28.13
C GLY A 132 -25.07 21.52 -28.58
N ILE A 133 -25.37 21.25 -29.87
CA ILE A 133 -25.34 19.89 -30.44
C ILE A 133 -23.93 19.31 -30.36
N LEU A 134 -22.90 20.09 -30.70
CA LEU A 134 -21.49 19.63 -30.62
C LEU A 134 -21.07 19.31 -29.19
N ALA A 135 -21.45 20.15 -28.22
CA ALA A 135 -21.17 19.90 -26.80
C ALA A 135 -21.90 18.63 -26.32
N ALA A 136 -23.17 18.46 -26.64
CA ALA A 136 -23.96 17.28 -26.29
C ALA A 136 -23.39 16.01 -26.93
N ALA A 137 -23.03 16.05 -28.24
CA ALA A 137 -22.45 14.93 -28.96
C ALA A 137 -21.07 14.53 -28.37
N GLY A 138 -20.26 15.52 -28.03
CA GLY A 138 -18.96 15.27 -27.37
C GLY A 138 -19.13 14.57 -26.03
N LEU A 139 -20.02 15.05 -25.16
CA LEU A 139 -20.32 14.44 -23.88
C LEU A 139 -20.94 13.04 -24.03
N ALA A 140 -21.81 12.87 -25.03
CA ALA A 140 -22.46 11.59 -25.33
C ALA A 140 -21.47 10.50 -25.74
N THR A 141 -20.40 10.85 -26.47
CA THR A 141 -19.38 9.91 -26.98
C THR A 141 -18.17 9.74 -26.03
N SER A 142 -18.17 10.46 -24.91
CA SER A 142 -17.10 10.44 -23.92
C SER A 142 -16.97 9.09 -23.22
N TYR A 143 -15.77 8.49 -23.29
CA TYR A 143 -15.43 7.30 -22.48
C TYR A 143 -15.51 7.61 -20.98
N TRP A 144 -14.90 8.72 -20.55
CA TRP A 144 -14.90 9.15 -19.17
C TRP A 144 -16.33 9.27 -18.60
N HIS A 145 -17.23 9.98 -19.29
CA HIS A 145 -18.61 10.13 -18.84
C HIS A 145 -19.42 8.81 -18.95
N LEU A 146 -19.14 7.96 -19.94
CA LEU A 146 -19.76 6.64 -20.05
C LEU A 146 -19.38 5.75 -18.87
N ASN A 147 -18.08 5.66 -18.56
CA ASN A 147 -17.59 4.80 -17.48
C ASN A 147 -18.28 5.15 -16.15
N TYR A 148 -18.18 6.40 -15.73
CA TYR A 148 -18.76 6.84 -14.46
C TYR A 148 -20.31 6.82 -14.47
N SER A 149 -20.98 6.96 -15.62
CA SER A 149 -22.45 6.88 -15.70
C SER A 149 -23.01 5.48 -15.46
N ARG A 150 -22.16 4.46 -15.38
CA ARG A 150 -22.53 3.05 -15.18
C ARG A 150 -22.11 2.52 -13.79
N ILE A 151 -21.61 3.41 -12.92
CA ILE A 151 -21.23 3.10 -11.54
C ILE A 151 -22.18 3.85 -10.61
N GLY A 152 -22.67 3.16 -9.58
CA GLY A 152 -23.70 3.66 -8.66
C GLY A 152 -23.18 4.58 -7.57
N LEU A 153 -22.30 5.54 -7.92
CA LEU A 153 -21.66 6.45 -6.97
C LEU A 153 -22.21 7.88 -7.08
N GLU A 154 -22.20 8.59 -5.94
CA GLU A 154 -22.71 9.96 -5.81
C GLU A 154 -21.96 10.98 -6.68
N ILE A 155 -20.67 10.82 -6.88
CA ILE A 155 -19.82 11.72 -7.65
C ILE A 155 -20.31 11.87 -9.11
N ASN A 156 -21.01 10.87 -9.62
CA ASN A 156 -21.53 10.84 -11.00
C ASN A 156 -22.78 11.71 -11.19
N MET A 157 -23.37 12.16 -10.08
CA MET A 157 -24.56 13.02 -10.08
C MET A 157 -24.22 14.51 -10.11
N VAL A 158 -22.99 14.88 -9.71
CA VAL A 158 -22.55 16.29 -9.67
C VAL A 158 -22.74 17.03 -10.99
N PRO A 159 -22.38 16.47 -12.17
CA PRO A 159 -22.61 17.16 -13.44
C PRO A 159 -24.08 17.48 -13.72
N PHE A 160 -24.97 16.59 -13.30
CA PHE A 160 -26.41 16.75 -13.50
C PHE A 160 -26.97 17.92 -12.69
N PHE A 161 -26.69 17.98 -11.40
CA PHE A 161 -27.17 19.04 -10.51
C PHE A 161 -26.52 20.39 -10.83
N ALA A 162 -25.19 20.39 -11.08
CA ALA A 162 -24.46 21.60 -11.44
C ALA A 162 -25.01 22.25 -12.73
N VAL A 163 -25.29 21.46 -13.78
CA VAL A 163 -25.84 22.00 -15.04
C VAL A 163 -27.24 22.56 -14.84
N LEU A 164 -28.09 21.92 -14.02
CA LEU A 164 -29.40 22.45 -13.66
C LEU A 164 -29.26 23.77 -12.90
N CYS A 165 -28.39 23.84 -11.91
CA CYS A 165 -28.11 25.07 -11.17
C CYS A 165 -27.71 26.20 -12.14
N PHE A 166 -26.79 25.96 -13.05
CA PHE A 166 -26.28 26.98 -13.99
C PHE A 166 -27.30 27.37 -15.07
N LEU A 167 -28.08 26.42 -15.53
CA LEU A 167 -29.16 26.71 -16.50
C LEU A 167 -30.20 27.64 -15.89
N PHE A 168 -30.63 27.39 -14.67
CA PHE A 168 -31.60 28.24 -13.97
C PHE A 168 -30.96 29.57 -13.54
N LEU A 169 -29.68 29.61 -13.17
CA LEU A 169 -28.93 30.84 -12.94
C LEU A 169 -29.02 31.76 -14.16
N TRP A 170 -28.59 31.29 -15.34
CA TRP A 170 -28.57 32.06 -16.56
C TRP A 170 -29.96 32.52 -16.97
N HIS A 171 -30.98 31.63 -16.85
CA HIS A 171 -32.37 32.00 -17.13
C HIS A 171 -32.88 33.08 -16.18
N GLY A 172 -32.51 33.05 -14.90
CA GLY A 172 -32.80 34.09 -13.91
C GLY A 172 -32.15 35.42 -14.25
N LEU A 173 -30.86 35.38 -14.63
CA LEU A 173 -30.09 36.58 -15.03
C LEU A 173 -30.63 37.26 -16.30
N GLU A 174 -31.11 36.47 -17.28
CA GLU A 174 -31.68 36.98 -18.54
C GLU A 174 -33.13 37.47 -18.36
N SER A 175 -33.95 36.75 -17.63
CA SER A 175 -35.36 37.07 -17.47
C SER A 175 -35.67 38.13 -16.41
N GLY A 176 -34.71 38.37 -15.49
CA GLY A 176 -34.91 39.20 -14.30
C GLY A 176 -35.92 38.66 -13.29
N ARG A 177 -36.41 37.43 -13.46
CA ARG A 177 -37.38 36.79 -12.55
C ARG A 177 -36.65 36.09 -11.41
N GLN A 178 -37.27 36.08 -10.22
CA GLN A 178 -36.66 35.46 -9.03
C GLN A 178 -36.82 33.93 -8.99
N TRP A 179 -37.91 33.36 -9.50
CA TRP A 179 -38.17 31.94 -9.42
C TRP A 179 -37.06 31.04 -10.04
N PRO A 180 -36.42 31.40 -11.17
CA PRO A 180 -35.31 30.63 -11.65
C PRO A 180 -34.08 30.69 -10.76
N LEU A 181 -33.88 31.86 -10.08
CA LEU A 181 -32.79 32.02 -9.11
C LEU A 181 -33.04 31.13 -7.86
N ILE A 182 -34.30 31.05 -7.41
CA ILE A 182 -34.71 30.12 -6.35
C ILE A 182 -34.46 28.67 -6.80
N ALA A 183 -34.87 28.32 -8.04
CA ALA A 183 -34.60 26.99 -8.60
C ALA A 183 -33.09 26.71 -8.69
N SER A 184 -32.28 27.69 -9.09
CA SER A 184 -30.81 27.56 -9.08
C SER A 184 -30.25 27.26 -7.69
N GLY A 185 -30.71 27.99 -6.65
CA GLY A 185 -30.32 27.74 -5.27
C GLY A 185 -30.76 26.36 -4.74
N PHE A 186 -31.96 25.91 -5.15
CA PHE A 186 -32.46 24.57 -4.82
C PHE A 186 -31.55 23.47 -5.40
N TRP A 187 -31.23 23.56 -6.70
CA TRP A 187 -30.33 22.59 -7.35
C TRP A 187 -28.90 22.65 -6.81
N LEU A 188 -28.42 23.83 -6.44
CA LEU A 188 -27.14 23.98 -5.74
C LEU A 188 -27.13 23.23 -4.39
N ALA A 189 -28.21 23.37 -3.61
CA ALA A 189 -28.31 22.68 -2.32
C ALA A 189 -28.31 21.16 -2.50
N LEU A 190 -29.04 20.63 -3.50
CA LEU A 190 -29.01 19.19 -3.78
C LEU A 190 -27.62 18.71 -4.20
N ASP A 191 -26.89 19.50 -4.97
CA ASP A 191 -25.50 19.17 -5.36
C ASP A 191 -24.56 19.10 -4.13
N LEU A 192 -24.73 20.04 -3.18
CA LEU A 192 -24.02 20.04 -1.91
C LEU A 192 -24.32 18.81 -1.02
N TYR A 193 -25.55 18.25 -1.13
CA TYR A 193 -25.90 17.01 -0.47
C TYR A 193 -25.26 15.78 -1.13
N VAL A 194 -24.89 15.87 -2.41
CA VAL A 194 -24.41 14.71 -3.16
C VAL A 194 -22.92 14.45 -2.89
N TYR A 195 -22.09 15.47 -3.03
CA TYR A 195 -20.64 15.25 -3.00
C TYR A 195 -19.87 16.43 -2.40
N PRO A 196 -18.85 16.19 -1.53
CA PRO A 196 -18.07 17.28 -0.93
C PRO A 196 -17.39 18.23 -1.90
N GLY A 197 -16.98 17.76 -3.10
CA GLY A 197 -16.39 18.60 -4.15
C GLY A 197 -17.33 19.67 -4.68
N ALA A 198 -18.65 19.49 -4.58
CA ALA A 198 -19.65 20.48 -4.95
C ALA A 198 -19.59 21.76 -4.08
N ARG A 199 -18.95 21.70 -2.90
CA ARG A 199 -18.73 22.88 -2.02
C ARG A 199 -17.92 23.99 -2.70
N PHE A 200 -17.24 23.71 -3.81
CA PHE A 200 -16.55 24.72 -4.62
C PHE A 200 -17.47 25.44 -5.60
N ILE A 201 -18.69 24.96 -5.87
CA ILE A 201 -19.67 25.66 -6.74
C ILE A 201 -20.08 27.02 -6.16
N PRO A 202 -20.40 27.19 -4.85
CA PRO A 202 -20.61 28.50 -4.24
C PRO A 202 -19.44 29.45 -4.45
N VAL A 203 -18.19 28.98 -4.32
CA VAL A 203 -16.99 29.77 -4.55
C VAL A 203 -16.91 30.21 -6.02
N PHE A 204 -17.15 29.30 -6.95
CA PHE A 204 -17.26 29.61 -8.38
C PHE A 204 -18.33 30.68 -8.65
N LEU A 205 -19.54 30.54 -8.08
CA LEU A 205 -20.60 31.53 -8.26
C LEU A 205 -20.20 32.91 -7.71
N ALA A 206 -19.60 32.96 -6.52
CA ALA A 206 -19.12 34.21 -5.93
C ALA A 206 -18.08 34.89 -6.84
N LEU A 207 -17.09 34.15 -7.32
CA LEU A 207 -16.06 34.66 -8.23
C LEU A 207 -16.66 35.13 -9.57
N PHE A 208 -17.65 34.40 -10.10
CA PHE A 208 -18.33 34.81 -11.33
C PHE A 208 -19.14 36.10 -11.13
N PHE A 209 -19.79 36.32 -9.99
CA PHE A 209 -20.50 37.56 -9.71
C PHE A 209 -19.53 38.74 -9.45
N VAL A 210 -18.38 38.48 -8.80
CA VAL A 210 -17.30 39.46 -8.69
C VAL A 210 -16.76 39.84 -10.10
N TYR A 211 -16.50 38.85 -10.95
CA TYR A 211 -16.13 39.10 -12.35
C TYR A 211 -17.17 39.97 -13.07
N ARG A 212 -18.49 39.65 -12.95
CA ARG A 212 -19.55 40.42 -13.57
C ARG A 212 -19.61 41.84 -13.08
N TRP A 213 -19.26 42.12 -11.83
CA TRP A 213 -19.19 43.46 -11.28
C TRP A 213 -18.22 44.37 -12.08
N PHE A 214 -17.13 43.82 -12.58
CA PHE A 214 -16.15 44.54 -13.35
C PHE A 214 -16.42 44.52 -14.88
N ALA A 215 -16.96 43.41 -15.39
CA ALA A 215 -17.09 43.18 -16.82
C ALA A 215 -18.41 43.73 -17.45
N VAL A 216 -19.49 43.82 -16.64
CA VAL A 216 -20.80 44.25 -17.17
C VAL A 216 -20.98 45.75 -16.92
N PRO A 217 -21.30 46.57 -17.98
CA PRO A 217 -21.56 47.99 -17.83
C PRO A 217 -22.68 48.24 -16.80
N ARG A 218 -22.47 49.23 -15.95
CA ARG A 218 -23.41 49.66 -14.93
C ARG A 218 -24.07 50.96 -15.29
N ASP A 219 -25.31 51.11 -14.89
CA ASP A 219 -26.04 52.36 -15.04
C ASP A 219 -25.59 53.35 -13.95
N SER A 220 -24.65 54.22 -14.31
CA SER A 220 -24.08 55.24 -13.40
C SER A 220 -25.09 56.26 -12.88
N THR A 221 -26.29 56.30 -13.43
CA THR A 221 -27.38 57.19 -12.97
C THR A 221 -28.09 56.67 -11.71
N ARG A 222 -27.89 55.43 -11.36
CA ARG A 222 -28.54 54.78 -10.20
C ARG A 222 -27.70 54.92 -8.94
N PRO A 223 -28.34 55.01 -7.74
CA PRO A 223 -27.62 54.96 -6.47
C PRO A 223 -26.74 53.71 -6.35
N PHE A 224 -25.54 53.84 -5.80
CA PHE A 224 -24.53 52.79 -5.66
C PHE A 224 -25.10 51.52 -4.98
N VAL A 225 -25.89 51.65 -3.92
CA VAL A 225 -26.53 50.54 -3.23
C VAL A 225 -27.46 49.74 -4.17
N ARG A 226 -28.18 50.45 -5.04
CA ARG A 226 -29.07 49.80 -6.02
C ARG A 226 -28.31 49.07 -7.11
N GLN A 227 -27.12 49.56 -7.49
CA GLN A 227 -26.23 48.87 -8.43
C GLN A 227 -25.70 47.56 -7.80
N ILE A 228 -25.26 47.60 -6.54
CA ILE A 228 -24.82 46.41 -5.78
C ILE A 228 -25.95 45.37 -5.73
N TRP A 229 -27.17 45.79 -5.36
CA TRP A 229 -28.30 44.88 -5.25
C TRP A 229 -28.69 44.27 -6.60
N GLN A 230 -28.66 45.06 -7.68
CA GLN A 230 -28.92 44.51 -9.03
C GLN A 230 -27.88 43.49 -9.46
N MET A 231 -26.63 43.65 -9.04
CA MET A 231 -25.54 42.74 -9.40
C MET A 231 -25.50 41.49 -8.51
N PHE A 232 -25.54 41.68 -7.21
CA PHE A 232 -25.35 40.58 -6.23
C PHE A 232 -26.67 40.04 -5.63
N GLY A 233 -27.78 40.75 -5.82
CA GLY A 233 -29.10 40.28 -5.39
C GLY A 233 -29.46 38.86 -5.89
N PRO A 234 -29.19 38.54 -7.17
CA PRO A 234 -29.35 37.17 -7.65
C PRO A 234 -28.51 36.13 -6.89
N LEU A 235 -27.25 36.44 -6.53
CA LEU A 235 -26.41 35.57 -5.72
C LEU A 235 -26.98 35.39 -4.32
N CYS A 236 -27.50 36.48 -3.72
CA CYS A 236 -28.15 36.41 -2.39
C CYS A 236 -29.39 35.49 -2.42
N VAL A 237 -30.25 35.59 -3.45
CA VAL A 237 -31.42 34.70 -3.59
C VAL A 237 -30.99 33.25 -3.73
N ILE A 238 -29.98 32.94 -4.54
CA ILE A 238 -29.44 31.58 -4.71
C ILE A 238 -28.85 31.09 -3.37
N GLY A 239 -28.03 31.91 -2.72
CA GLY A 239 -27.37 31.55 -1.46
C GLY A 239 -28.36 31.31 -0.33
N VAL A 240 -29.35 32.21 -0.13
CA VAL A 240 -30.40 32.01 0.90
C VAL A 240 -31.19 30.74 0.62
N THR A 241 -31.59 30.49 -0.63
CA THR A 241 -32.32 29.27 -0.97
C THR A 241 -31.47 28.03 -0.70
N ALA A 242 -30.19 28.06 -1.10
CA ALA A 242 -29.29 26.94 -0.85
C ALA A 242 -29.08 26.70 0.65
N ILE A 243 -28.90 27.75 1.46
CA ILE A 243 -28.76 27.64 2.92
C ILE A 243 -30.02 27.05 3.54
N VAL A 244 -31.21 27.51 3.17
CA VAL A 244 -32.48 27.01 3.70
C VAL A 244 -32.67 25.53 3.39
N VAL A 245 -32.41 25.10 2.15
CA VAL A 245 -32.56 23.69 1.76
C VAL A 245 -31.46 22.82 2.38
N TYR A 246 -30.24 23.32 2.52
CA TYR A 246 -29.09 22.59 3.10
C TYR A 246 -29.02 22.73 4.65
N ALA A 247 -29.94 23.46 5.27
CA ALA A 247 -29.94 23.73 6.71
C ALA A 247 -29.83 22.48 7.60
N PRO A 248 -30.52 21.34 7.33
CA PRO A 248 -30.36 20.14 8.14
C PRO A 248 -28.90 19.67 8.23
N MET A 249 -28.15 19.71 7.13
CA MET A 249 -26.73 19.32 7.12
C MET A 249 -25.84 20.35 7.81
N LEU A 250 -26.16 21.65 7.70
CA LEU A 250 -25.40 22.69 8.41
C LEU A 250 -25.54 22.52 9.93
N VAL A 251 -26.76 22.22 10.41
CA VAL A 251 -27.00 21.93 11.83
C VAL A 251 -26.27 20.66 12.27
N PHE A 252 -26.30 19.61 11.45
CA PHE A 252 -25.56 18.38 11.72
C PHE A 252 -24.05 18.64 11.85
N PHE A 253 -23.44 19.33 10.87
CA PHE A 253 -22.00 19.63 10.90
C PHE A 253 -21.60 20.62 11.99
N ALA A 254 -22.53 21.46 12.48
CA ALA A 254 -22.28 22.29 13.66
C ALA A 254 -22.13 21.45 14.94
N SER A 255 -22.83 20.32 15.03
CA SER A 255 -22.71 19.36 16.13
C SER A 255 -21.62 18.30 15.92
N TYR A 256 -21.24 18.04 14.65
CA TYR A 256 -20.21 17.07 14.27
C TYR A 256 -19.25 17.65 13.22
N PRO A 257 -18.34 18.58 13.61
CA PRO A 257 -17.43 19.27 12.68
C PRO A 257 -16.48 18.33 11.94
N GLN A 258 -16.10 17.21 12.57
CA GLN A 258 -15.23 16.20 11.95
C GLN A 258 -15.84 15.61 10.69
N GLY A 259 -17.15 15.38 10.65
CA GLY A 259 -17.84 14.91 9.44
C GLY A 259 -17.78 15.89 8.26
N PHE A 260 -17.53 17.19 8.52
CA PHE A 260 -17.34 18.19 7.46
C PHE A 260 -15.91 18.20 6.88
N VAL A 261 -14.90 18.01 7.73
CA VAL A 261 -13.48 18.24 7.40
C VAL A 261 -12.72 16.92 7.25
N GLY A 262 -13.11 15.85 7.95
CA GLY A 262 -12.30 14.64 8.15
C GLY A 262 -11.76 14.04 6.84
N ARG A 263 -12.64 13.75 5.89
CA ARG A 263 -12.23 13.19 4.58
C ARG A 263 -11.29 14.14 3.79
N ALA A 264 -11.58 15.44 3.83
CA ALA A 264 -10.76 16.42 3.13
C ALA A 264 -9.38 16.55 3.78
N ALA A 265 -9.30 16.50 5.12
CA ALA A 265 -8.03 16.57 5.85
C ALA A 265 -7.12 15.37 5.54
N GLY A 266 -7.71 14.17 5.41
CA GLY A 266 -6.97 12.94 5.07
C GLY A 266 -6.30 12.96 3.70
N THR A 267 -6.88 13.67 2.72
CA THR A 267 -6.41 13.68 1.32
C THR A 267 -5.68 14.96 0.90
N LEU A 268 -5.60 15.97 1.78
CA LEU A 268 -5.02 17.27 1.47
C LEU A 268 -3.49 17.16 1.30
N PHE A 269 -2.92 17.95 0.38
CA PHE A 269 -1.47 18.02 0.13
C PHE A 269 -0.64 18.42 1.37
N LEU A 270 -1.25 18.99 2.41
CA LEU A 270 -0.62 19.29 3.70
C LEU A 270 -0.54 18.09 4.64
N ASN A 271 -1.26 16.99 4.33
CA ASN A 271 -1.21 15.79 5.16
C ASN A 271 0.15 15.09 4.95
N PRO A 272 0.91 14.78 6.01
CA PRO A 272 2.21 14.10 5.91
C PRO A 272 2.16 12.78 5.15
N ARG A 273 1.07 12.02 5.24
CA ARG A 273 0.87 10.77 4.50
C ARG A 273 0.71 10.96 2.99
N VAL A 274 0.17 12.10 2.56
CA VAL A 274 -0.02 12.43 1.15
C VAL A 274 1.22 13.07 0.55
N ASN A 275 1.92 13.91 1.31
CA ASN A 275 3.05 14.68 0.83
C ASN A 275 4.42 14.01 1.07
N LEU A 276 4.50 12.99 1.97
CA LEU A 276 5.73 12.29 2.30
C LEU A 276 6.90 13.23 2.66
N GLY A 277 6.59 14.34 3.35
CA GLY A 277 7.55 15.38 3.75
C GLY A 277 7.75 16.50 2.71
N ASP A 278 7.18 16.42 1.49
CA ASP A 278 7.26 17.45 0.45
C ASP A 278 5.87 17.97 0.02
N PRO A 279 5.26 18.90 0.76
CA PRO A 279 3.95 19.45 0.43
C PRO A 279 3.89 20.17 -0.92
N TRP A 280 4.97 20.90 -1.28
CA TRP A 280 5.01 21.65 -2.54
C TRP A 280 5.18 20.73 -3.75
N GLY A 281 5.99 19.68 -3.63
CA GLY A 281 6.10 18.65 -4.66
C GLY A 281 4.80 17.87 -4.81
N ALA A 282 4.08 17.56 -3.74
CA ALA A 282 2.77 16.94 -3.78
C ALA A 282 1.75 17.83 -4.52
N LEU A 283 1.70 19.13 -4.19
CA LEU A 283 0.84 20.09 -4.88
C LEU A 283 1.20 20.21 -6.37
N TRP A 284 2.49 20.23 -6.70
CA TRP A 284 2.96 20.30 -8.09
C TRP A 284 2.61 19.05 -8.88
N ARG A 285 2.79 17.86 -8.29
CA ARG A 285 2.31 16.59 -8.88
C ARG A 285 0.80 16.63 -9.13
N GLY A 286 0.02 17.09 -8.13
CA GLY A 286 -1.41 17.31 -8.26
C GLY A 286 -1.77 18.23 -9.41
N PHE A 287 -1.07 19.36 -9.55
CA PHE A 287 -1.29 20.32 -10.63
C PHE A 287 -1.00 19.74 -12.02
N ILE A 288 0.22 19.23 -12.24
CA ILE A 288 0.64 18.70 -13.55
C ILE A 288 -0.19 17.48 -13.96
N GLY A 289 -0.39 16.53 -13.05
CA GLY A 289 -1.08 15.29 -13.36
C GLY A 289 -2.56 15.49 -13.68
N ASN A 290 -3.27 16.33 -12.90
CA ASN A 290 -4.70 16.54 -13.11
C ASN A 290 -4.98 17.45 -14.32
N ILE A 291 -4.16 18.45 -14.60
CA ILE A 291 -4.25 19.23 -15.85
C ILE A 291 -3.88 18.36 -17.04
N GLY A 292 -2.83 17.54 -16.91
CA GLY A 292 -2.41 16.59 -17.93
C GLY A 292 -3.45 15.53 -18.28
N ALA A 293 -4.41 15.26 -17.41
CA ALA A 293 -5.51 14.31 -17.66
C ALA A 293 -6.33 14.64 -18.91
N PHE A 294 -6.38 15.92 -19.30
CA PHE A 294 -7.08 16.40 -20.51
C PHE A 294 -6.29 16.18 -21.81
N GLY A 295 -5.46 15.13 -21.87
CA GLY A 295 -4.81 14.71 -23.11
C GLY A 295 -3.46 14.02 -22.98
N PHE A 296 -2.81 14.03 -21.79
CA PHE A 296 -1.42 13.58 -21.62
C PHE A 296 -1.23 12.50 -20.57
N THR A 297 -1.96 12.57 -19.46
CA THR A 297 -1.86 11.62 -18.34
C THR A 297 -3.10 10.76 -18.24
N SER A 298 -2.99 9.60 -17.58
CA SER A 298 -4.12 8.68 -17.38
C SER A 298 -4.27 8.29 -15.90
N ASP A 299 -5.51 8.16 -15.44
CA ASP A 299 -5.82 7.49 -14.17
C ASP A 299 -5.53 5.99 -14.35
N LEU A 300 -4.71 5.44 -13.48
CA LEU A 300 -4.29 4.04 -13.54
C LEU A 300 -5.22 3.10 -12.75
N HIS A 301 -6.17 3.65 -12.03
CA HIS A 301 -7.07 2.87 -11.20
C HIS A 301 -8.12 2.17 -12.07
N ALA A 302 -8.18 0.85 -11.99
CA ALA A 302 -9.01 0.02 -12.87
C ALA A 302 -10.51 0.31 -12.76
N GLN A 303 -11.02 0.74 -11.60
CA GLN A 303 -12.40 1.19 -11.40
C GLN A 303 -12.70 2.46 -12.23
N ALA A 304 -11.75 3.38 -12.27
CA ALA A 304 -11.94 4.70 -12.85
C ALA A 304 -11.70 4.76 -14.35
N ASN A 305 -10.82 3.90 -14.88
CA ASN A 305 -10.32 4.04 -16.24
C ASN A 305 -9.68 2.77 -16.81
N LEU A 306 -9.60 2.71 -18.13
CA LEU A 306 -8.68 1.82 -18.83
C LEU A 306 -7.26 2.41 -18.75
N ALA A 307 -6.31 1.66 -18.21
CA ALA A 307 -4.93 2.11 -18.06
C ALA A 307 -4.35 2.66 -19.38
N GLY A 308 -3.64 3.77 -19.31
CA GLY A 308 -3.06 4.46 -20.46
C GLY A 308 -4.02 5.35 -21.25
N LYS A 309 -5.30 5.48 -20.83
CA LYS A 309 -6.29 6.29 -21.53
C LYS A 309 -6.49 7.65 -20.84
N SER A 310 -6.18 8.75 -21.52
CA SER A 310 -6.51 10.11 -21.08
C SER A 310 -8.02 10.43 -21.27
N ILE A 311 -8.50 11.45 -20.55
CA ILE A 311 -9.91 11.91 -20.64
C ILE A 311 -10.30 12.22 -22.08
N LEU A 312 -9.46 12.92 -22.80
CA LEU A 312 -9.65 13.29 -24.20
C LEU A 312 -8.63 12.58 -25.09
N ASN A 313 -9.07 12.09 -26.24
CA ASN A 313 -8.14 11.67 -27.29
C ASN A 313 -7.34 12.87 -27.81
N PRO A 314 -6.19 12.68 -28.49
CA PRO A 314 -5.30 13.78 -28.88
C PRO A 314 -6.00 14.90 -29.70
N LEU A 315 -6.93 14.55 -30.59
CA LEU A 315 -7.64 15.53 -31.40
C LEU A 315 -8.62 16.35 -30.55
N LEU A 316 -9.36 15.71 -29.67
CA LEU A 316 -10.26 16.41 -28.74
C LEU A 316 -9.47 17.23 -27.71
N ALA A 317 -8.29 16.78 -27.29
CA ALA A 317 -7.40 17.54 -26.41
C ALA A 317 -6.95 18.86 -27.06
N VAL A 318 -6.49 18.81 -28.31
CA VAL A 318 -6.12 20.03 -29.08
C VAL A 318 -7.30 20.99 -29.19
N LEU A 319 -8.50 20.46 -29.50
CA LEU A 319 -9.72 21.29 -29.60
C LEU A 319 -10.11 21.87 -28.24
N PHE A 320 -10.00 21.13 -27.16
CA PHE A 320 -10.25 21.60 -25.79
C PHE A 320 -9.34 22.75 -25.42
N TRP A 321 -8.02 22.59 -25.58
CA TRP A 321 -7.07 23.65 -25.26
C TRP A 321 -7.21 24.86 -26.17
N ALA A 322 -7.55 24.66 -27.46
CA ALA A 322 -7.88 25.78 -28.37
C ALA A 322 -9.17 26.51 -27.93
N GLY A 323 -10.19 25.79 -27.47
CA GLY A 323 -11.41 26.37 -26.92
C GLY A 323 -11.17 27.10 -25.60
N MET A 324 -10.30 26.58 -24.76
CA MET A 324 -9.85 27.22 -23.52
C MET A 324 -9.11 28.54 -23.84
N ALA A 325 -8.13 28.49 -24.72
CA ALA A 325 -7.40 29.68 -25.17
C ALA A 325 -8.32 30.75 -25.77
N LEU A 326 -9.28 30.33 -26.63
CA LEU A 326 -10.30 31.22 -27.18
C LEU A 326 -11.15 31.85 -26.07
N SER A 327 -11.51 31.08 -25.05
CA SER A 327 -12.34 31.55 -23.94
C SER A 327 -11.57 32.54 -23.05
N VAL A 328 -10.29 32.29 -22.82
CA VAL A 328 -9.39 33.23 -22.13
C VAL A 328 -9.20 34.50 -22.94
N TYR A 329 -8.99 34.41 -24.26
CA TYR A 329 -8.89 35.59 -25.14
C TYR A 329 -10.19 36.44 -25.12
N ARG A 330 -11.35 35.79 -24.99
CA ARG A 330 -12.65 36.45 -24.92
C ARG A 330 -13.18 36.58 -23.49
N PHE A 331 -12.31 36.59 -22.50
CA PHE A 331 -12.68 36.59 -21.08
C PHE A 331 -13.53 37.81 -20.68
N ASN A 332 -13.45 38.90 -21.42
CA ASN A 332 -14.29 40.09 -21.23
C ASN A 332 -15.79 39.81 -21.52
N LYS A 333 -16.14 38.70 -22.14
CA LYS A 333 -17.54 38.31 -22.41
C LYS A 333 -18.01 37.29 -21.37
N PRO A 334 -19.10 37.54 -20.61
CA PRO A 334 -19.53 36.72 -19.51
C PRO A 334 -19.67 35.21 -19.78
N PRO A 335 -20.19 34.73 -20.95
CA PRO A 335 -20.27 33.31 -21.24
C PRO A 335 -18.91 32.61 -21.32
N TYR A 336 -17.89 33.27 -21.88
CA TYR A 336 -16.54 32.70 -21.98
C TYR A 336 -15.84 32.68 -20.60
N ALA A 337 -15.95 33.79 -19.86
CA ALA A 337 -15.44 33.86 -18.50
C ALA A 337 -16.10 32.83 -17.59
N PHE A 338 -17.40 32.58 -17.75
CA PHE A 338 -18.11 31.53 -17.02
C PHE A 338 -17.49 30.15 -17.25
N CYS A 339 -17.20 29.77 -18.49
CA CYS A 339 -16.58 28.49 -18.80
C CYS A 339 -15.15 28.38 -18.21
N VAL A 340 -14.34 29.45 -18.32
CA VAL A 340 -12.97 29.46 -17.78
C VAL A 340 -13.00 29.35 -16.26
N LEU A 341 -13.82 30.17 -15.59
CA LEU A 341 -13.93 30.18 -14.13
C LEU A 341 -14.49 28.84 -13.62
N TRP A 342 -15.53 28.29 -14.29
CA TRP A 342 -16.06 26.98 -13.94
C TRP A 342 -14.96 25.92 -13.96
N TRP A 343 -14.20 25.83 -15.05
CA TRP A 343 -13.13 24.85 -15.17
C TRP A 343 -12.01 25.10 -14.14
N ALA A 344 -11.57 26.33 -13.98
CA ALA A 344 -10.46 26.68 -13.07
C ALA A 344 -10.81 26.44 -11.59
N VAL A 345 -12.03 26.78 -11.16
CA VAL A 345 -12.43 26.58 -9.76
C VAL A 345 -12.71 25.13 -9.46
N MET A 346 -13.33 24.39 -10.39
CA MET A 346 -13.70 22.99 -10.12
C MET A 346 -12.54 22.00 -10.32
N ILE A 347 -11.43 22.38 -10.97
CA ILE A 347 -10.19 21.58 -10.98
C ILE A 347 -9.38 21.75 -9.69
N PHE A 348 -9.54 22.89 -9.00
CA PHE A 348 -8.73 23.24 -7.84
C PHE A 348 -8.83 22.23 -6.69
N PRO A 349 -10.02 21.71 -6.29
CA PRO A 349 -10.13 20.67 -5.25
C PRO A 349 -9.27 19.45 -5.54
N VAL A 350 -9.22 19.02 -6.80
CA VAL A 350 -8.47 17.83 -7.21
C VAL A 350 -6.96 18.07 -7.16
N ILE A 351 -6.53 19.32 -7.45
CA ILE A 351 -5.12 19.72 -7.37
C ILE A 351 -4.62 19.68 -5.92
N ILE A 352 -5.43 20.18 -4.98
CA ILE A 352 -5.04 20.28 -3.55
C ILE A 352 -5.21 18.96 -2.78
N THR A 353 -5.80 17.93 -3.38
CA THR A 353 -5.96 16.59 -2.79
C THR A 353 -5.24 15.53 -3.65
N PRO A 354 -3.89 15.53 -3.67
CA PRO A 354 -3.08 14.71 -4.57
C PRO A 354 -2.76 13.31 -3.99
N ASP A 355 -3.64 12.73 -3.20
CA ASP A 355 -3.57 11.36 -2.68
C ASP A 355 -3.49 10.33 -3.81
N ARG A 356 -4.14 10.63 -4.95
CA ARG A 356 -4.05 9.86 -6.19
C ARG A 356 -4.07 10.83 -7.40
N VAL A 357 -3.11 10.71 -8.30
CA VAL A 357 -2.93 11.66 -9.42
C VAL A 357 -2.69 10.92 -10.74
N PRO A 358 -3.47 11.22 -11.80
CA PRO A 358 -4.71 12.00 -11.79
C PRO A 358 -5.91 11.23 -11.23
N GLN A 359 -6.97 11.93 -10.82
CA GLN A 359 -8.17 11.32 -10.27
C GLN A 359 -9.42 11.74 -11.05
N TYR A 360 -9.87 10.89 -11.96
CA TYR A 360 -10.94 11.19 -12.92
C TYR A 360 -12.30 11.38 -12.26
N GLY A 361 -12.60 10.65 -11.19
CA GLY A 361 -13.86 10.79 -10.46
C GLY A 361 -14.06 12.19 -9.94
N ARG A 362 -13.09 12.73 -9.19
CA ARG A 362 -13.19 14.08 -8.62
C ARG A 362 -13.31 15.19 -9.65
N MET A 363 -12.97 14.93 -10.92
CA MET A 363 -13.12 15.87 -12.05
C MET A 363 -14.47 15.81 -12.75
N MET A 364 -15.40 14.93 -12.35
CA MET A 364 -16.67 14.72 -13.09
C MET A 364 -17.50 16.00 -13.28
N SER A 365 -17.43 16.94 -12.32
CA SER A 365 -18.08 18.27 -12.44
C SER A 365 -17.61 19.08 -13.65
N LEU A 366 -16.45 18.75 -14.23
CA LEU A 366 -15.86 19.42 -15.40
C LEU A 366 -16.34 18.82 -16.73
N ALA A 367 -17.01 17.66 -16.73
CA ALA A 367 -17.37 16.98 -17.97
C ALA A 367 -18.21 17.85 -18.93
N PRO A 368 -19.27 18.56 -18.51
CA PRO A 368 -20.05 19.39 -19.41
C PRO A 368 -19.25 20.56 -19.99
N VAL A 369 -18.49 21.30 -19.16
CA VAL A 369 -17.72 22.47 -19.63
C VAL A 369 -16.58 22.07 -20.56
N THR A 370 -15.98 20.90 -20.35
CA THR A 370 -14.94 20.34 -21.24
C THR A 370 -15.44 20.24 -22.67
N TYR A 371 -16.63 19.70 -22.88
CA TYR A 371 -17.18 19.54 -24.21
C TYR A 371 -17.81 20.83 -24.76
N ILE A 372 -18.23 21.77 -23.90
CA ILE A 372 -18.58 23.14 -24.33
C ILE A 372 -17.34 23.84 -24.91
N LEU A 373 -16.17 23.71 -24.28
CA LEU A 373 -14.93 24.28 -24.78
C LEU A 373 -14.48 23.66 -26.11
N VAL A 374 -14.59 22.33 -26.27
CA VAL A 374 -14.37 21.65 -27.55
C VAL A 374 -15.32 22.20 -28.63
N ALA A 375 -16.61 22.37 -28.31
CA ALA A 375 -17.60 22.89 -29.23
C ALA A 375 -17.32 24.35 -29.65
N LEU A 376 -16.79 25.18 -28.75
CA LEU A 376 -16.36 26.55 -29.03
C LEU A 376 -15.20 26.60 -30.04
N ALA A 377 -14.23 25.70 -29.92
CA ALA A 377 -13.15 25.59 -30.89
C ALA A 377 -13.67 25.22 -32.29
N LEU A 378 -14.53 24.19 -32.36
CA LEU A 378 -15.13 23.74 -33.61
C LEU A 378 -15.98 24.85 -34.25
N GLU A 379 -16.75 25.59 -33.46
CA GLU A 379 -17.59 26.71 -33.93
C GLU A 379 -16.70 27.86 -34.46
N GLN A 380 -15.59 28.15 -33.80
CA GLN A 380 -14.65 29.15 -34.27
C GLN A 380 -13.97 28.73 -35.59
N ILE A 381 -13.58 27.47 -35.72
CA ILE A 381 -13.03 26.91 -36.95
C ILE A 381 -14.06 27.07 -38.09
N TRP A 382 -15.31 26.67 -37.83
CA TRP A 382 -16.38 26.81 -38.79
C TRP A 382 -16.58 28.25 -39.29
N THR A 383 -16.61 29.22 -38.37
CA THR A 383 -16.80 30.63 -38.70
C THR A 383 -15.63 31.19 -39.46
N THR A 384 -14.40 30.74 -39.14
CA THR A 384 -13.18 31.15 -39.83
C THR A 384 -13.16 30.62 -41.27
N LEU A 385 -13.42 29.33 -41.47
CA LEU A 385 -13.48 28.69 -42.77
C LEU A 385 -14.54 29.36 -43.69
N ARG A 386 -15.72 29.68 -43.13
CA ARG A 386 -16.77 30.41 -43.87
C ARG A 386 -16.34 31.83 -44.28
N ARG A 387 -15.52 32.51 -43.49
CA ARG A 387 -14.99 33.84 -43.85
C ARG A 387 -13.91 33.78 -44.92
N MET A 388 -13.12 32.72 -44.93
CA MET A 388 -12.02 32.54 -45.90
C MET A 388 -12.51 32.06 -47.28
N ALA A 389 -13.73 31.49 -47.37
CA ALA A 389 -14.34 31.04 -48.60
C ALA A 389 -15.59 31.93 -48.96
N PRO A 390 -15.38 33.19 -49.36
CA PRO A 390 -16.49 34.05 -49.74
C PRO A 390 -16.98 33.61 -51.11
N GLY A 391 -18.04 32.87 -51.16
CA GLY A 391 -18.71 32.41 -52.37
C GLY A 391 -19.79 31.37 -52.05
N ARG A 392 -20.65 31.04 -53.05
CA ARG A 392 -21.73 30.02 -52.89
C ARG A 392 -21.28 28.58 -52.77
N SER A 393 -19.96 28.31 -52.59
CA SER A 393 -19.47 26.94 -52.40
C SER A 393 -19.90 26.39 -51.03
N ARG A 394 -20.63 25.30 -51.05
CA ARG A 394 -21.03 24.52 -49.86
C ARG A 394 -19.92 23.58 -49.40
N ALA A 395 -18.85 23.41 -50.20
CA ALA A 395 -17.80 22.41 -50.01
C ALA A 395 -17.08 22.51 -48.64
N PRO A 396 -16.61 23.71 -48.17
CA PRO A 396 -15.91 23.77 -46.87
C PRO A 396 -16.82 23.36 -45.70
N GLY A 397 -18.11 23.69 -45.81
CA GLY A 397 -19.09 23.34 -44.81
C GLY A 397 -19.37 21.83 -44.74
N THR A 398 -19.52 21.21 -45.89
CA THR A 398 -19.73 19.74 -45.98
C THR A 398 -18.49 18.96 -45.44
N VAL A 399 -17.30 19.40 -45.82
CA VAL A 399 -16.07 18.79 -45.33
C VAL A 399 -15.96 18.86 -43.79
N LEU A 400 -16.23 20.02 -43.19
CA LEU A 400 -16.18 20.12 -41.73
C LEU A 400 -17.24 19.27 -41.03
N VAL A 401 -18.46 19.19 -41.58
CA VAL A 401 -19.50 18.29 -41.05
C VAL A 401 -19.01 16.83 -41.11
N LEU A 402 -18.41 16.39 -42.21
CA LEU A 402 -17.85 15.04 -42.34
C LEU A 402 -16.72 14.83 -41.33
N VAL A 403 -15.83 15.79 -41.17
CA VAL A 403 -14.75 15.71 -40.16
C VAL A 403 -15.32 15.57 -38.73
N VAL A 404 -16.36 16.35 -38.40
CA VAL A 404 -17.04 16.28 -37.09
C VAL A 404 -17.71 14.93 -36.88
N LEU A 405 -18.37 14.39 -37.93
CA LEU A 405 -18.99 13.07 -37.86
C LEU A 405 -17.96 11.97 -37.71
N VAL A 406 -16.83 12.03 -38.41
CA VAL A 406 -15.71 11.08 -38.25
C VAL A 406 -15.08 11.22 -36.87
N LEU A 407 -14.88 12.44 -36.37
CA LEU A 407 -14.33 12.68 -35.04
C LEU A 407 -15.19 12.07 -33.93
N PHE A 408 -16.47 12.43 -33.86
CA PHE A 408 -17.35 11.92 -32.81
C PHE A 408 -17.76 10.47 -33.04
N GLY A 409 -17.97 10.05 -34.30
CA GLY A 409 -18.20 8.65 -34.63
C GLY A 409 -17.02 7.75 -34.30
N GLY A 410 -15.80 8.18 -34.61
CA GLY A 410 -14.58 7.48 -34.25
C GLY A 410 -14.37 7.45 -32.72
N THR A 411 -14.68 8.57 -32.05
CA THR A 411 -14.64 8.62 -30.56
C THR A 411 -15.67 7.66 -29.96
N ALA A 412 -16.89 7.60 -30.48
CA ALA A 412 -17.91 6.66 -30.03
C ALA A 412 -17.48 5.19 -30.23
N ALA A 413 -16.98 4.86 -31.43
CA ALA A 413 -16.48 3.52 -31.72
C ALA A 413 -15.34 3.09 -30.81
N THR A 414 -14.34 3.97 -30.60
CA THR A 414 -13.23 3.70 -29.66
C THR A 414 -13.71 3.62 -28.23
N THR A 415 -14.68 4.44 -27.82
CA THR A 415 -15.30 4.39 -26.49
C THR A 415 -15.99 3.05 -26.24
N CYS A 416 -16.82 2.59 -27.21
CA CYS A 416 -17.49 1.29 -27.09
C CYS A 416 -16.48 0.13 -27.04
N ARG A 417 -15.49 0.12 -27.94
CA ARG A 417 -14.44 -0.90 -27.92
C ARG A 417 -13.67 -0.91 -26.61
N ASP A 418 -13.20 0.26 -26.16
CA ASP A 418 -12.35 0.37 -25.00
C ASP A 418 -13.11 0.06 -23.71
N TYR A 419 -14.41 0.38 -23.64
CA TYR A 419 -15.25 0.05 -22.49
C TYR A 419 -15.65 -1.42 -22.46
N PHE A 420 -16.32 -1.91 -23.53
CA PHE A 420 -16.96 -3.24 -23.53
C PHE A 420 -16.02 -4.39 -23.90
N VAL A 421 -14.95 -4.12 -24.68
CA VAL A 421 -14.04 -5.17 -25.17
C VAL A 421 -12.73 -5.21 -24.42
N ARG A 422 -12.21 -4.07 -23.94
CA ARG A 422 -10.91 -4.01 -23.29
C ARG A 422 -10.99 -3.88 -21.78
N TRP A 423 -11.80 -2.93 -21.29
CA TRP A 423 -11.88 -2.63 -19.86
C TRP A 423 -12.80 -3.59 -19.11
N ALA A 424 -14.01 -3.84 -19.61
CA ALA A 424 -15.00 -4.65 -18.91
C ALA A 424 -14.57 -6.10 -18.63
N PRO A 425 -13.88 -6.82 -19.56
CA PRO A 425 -13.45 -8.19 -19.32
C PRO A 425 -12.06 -8.28 -18.66
N ALA A 426 -11.42 -7.16 -18.32
CA ALA A 426 -10.08 -7.19 -17.73
C ALA A 426 -10.12 -7.68 -16.27
N ASP A 427 -9.16 -8.52 -15.88
CA ASP A 427 -9.02 -9.03 -14.52
C ASP A 427 -8.93 -7.89 -13.49
N ALA A 428 -8.21 -6.81 -13.83
CA ALA A 428 -8.11 -5.63 -12.98
C ALA A 428 -9.49 -4.99 -12.72
N THR A 429 -10.40 -4.99 -13.70
CA THR A 429 -11.77 -4.49 -13.55
C THR A 429 -12.61 -5.46 -12.73
N TYR A 430 -12.48 -6.76 -12.97
CA TYR A 430 -13.14 -7.79 -12.18
C TYR A 430 -12.81 -7.66 -10.68
N LEU A 431 -11.53 -7.44 -10.37
CA LEU A 431 -11.06 -7.24 -8.99
C LEU A 431 -11.52 -5.89 -8.41
N ALA A 432 -11.45 -4.80 -9.21
CA ALA A 432 -11.84 -3.47 -8.75
C ALA A 432 -13.33 -3.37 -8.38
N PHE A 433 -14.16 -4.25 -8.95
CA PHE A 433 -15.59 -4.32 -8.65
C PHE A 433 -15.97 -5.57 -7.84
N SER A 434 -15.05 -6.15 -7.10
CA SER A 434 -15.30 -7.29 -6.20
C SER A 434 -16.08 -8.45 -6.89
N GLY A 435 -15.68 -8.77 -8.10
CA GLY A 435 -16.31 -9.84 -8.89
C GLY A 435 -16.25 -11.18 -8.17
N GLU A 436 -15.17 -11.43 -7.44
CA GLU A 436 -14.99 -12.62 -6.62
C GLU A 436 -15.92 -12.68 -5.40
N ALA A 437 -16.23 -11.54 -4.78
CA ALA A 437 -17.18 -11.52 -3.66
C ALA A 437 -18.59 -11.90 -4.14
N ARG A 438 -18.99 -11.43 -5.34
CA ARG A 438 -20.23 -11.87 -5.97
C ARG A 438 -20.24 -13.35 -6.29
N ASP A 439 -19.14 -13.88 -6.84
CA ASP A 439 -19.04 -15.28 -7.23
C ASP A 439 -18.99 -16.19 -6.00
N LEU A 440 -18.33 -15.77 -4.92
CA LEU A 440 -18.36 -16.41 -3.61
C LEU A 440 -19.78 -16.41 -3.02
N ALA A 441 -20.48 -15.27 -3.04
CA ALA A 441 -21.87 -15.20 -2.57
C ALA A 441 -22.78 -16.18 -3.33
N ARG A 442 -22.67 -16.23 -4.66
CA ARG A 442 -23.41 -17.19 -5.50
C ARG A 442 -23.11 -18.64 -5.14
N MET A 443 -21.84 -18.95 -4.88
CA MET A 443 -21.43 -20.29 -4.45
C MET A 443 -22.05 -20.64 -3.09
N ILE A 444 -22.02 -19.72 -2.13
CA ILE A 444 -22.66 -19.88 -0.81
C ILE A 444 -24.15 -20.16 -0.98
N ASP A 445 -24.85 -19.42 -1.83
CA ASP A 445 -26.29 -19.57 -2.05
C ASP A 445 -26.67 -20.90 -2.73
N VAL A 446 -25.81 -21.43 -3.61
CA VAL A 446 -26.01 -22.73 -4.28
C VAL A 446 -25.68 -23.89 -3.34
N THR A 447 -24.73 -23.74 -2.46
CA THR A 447 -24.27 -24.79 -1.51
C THR A 447 -25.22 -24.98 -0.33
N SER A 448 -26.47 -24.55 -0.38
CA SER A 448 -27.40 -24.48 0.75
C SER A 448 -27.50 -25.82 1.55
N GLU A 449 -26.74 -25.88 2.63
CA GLU A 449 -26.74 -26.99 3.61
C GLU A 449 -27.29 -26.43 4.93
N PRO A 450 -28.45 -27.01 5.44
CA PRO A 450 -29.09 -26.45 6.66
C PRO A 450 -28.19 -26.51 7.90
N ASP A 451 -27.30 -27.50 7.98
CA ASP A 451 -26.35 -27.70 9.09
C ASP A 451 -24.98 -27.10 8.78
N GLY A 452 -24.87 -26.31 7.69
CA GLY A 452 -23.62 -25.69 7.25
C GLY A 452 -23.47 -24.27 7.74
N VAL A 453 -22.21 -23.79 7.78
CA VAL A 453 -21.84 -22.40 7.99
C VAL A 453 -20.61 -22.06 7.17
N PHE A 454 -20.63 -20.91 6.51
CA PHE A 454 -19.45 -20.35 5.89
C PHE A 454 -18.74 -19.42 6.89
N VAL A 455 -17.44 -19.63 7.04
CA VAL A 455 -16.58 -18.83 7.91
C VAL A 455 -15.59 -18.08 7.03
N VAL A 456 -15.63 -16.76 7.13
CA VAL A 456 -14.72 -15.85 6.41
C VAL A 456 -13.82 -15.18 7.45
N PRO A 457 -12.53 -15.53 7.50
CA PRO A 457 -11.60 -14.82 8.36
C PRO A 457 -11.43 -13.38 7.88
N CYS A 458 -11.28 -12.48 8.82
CA CYS A 458 -11.06 -11.06 8.58
C CYS A 458 -9.76 -10.64 9.23
N ASP A 459 -8.82 -10.16 8.44
CA ASP A 459 -7.60 -9.54 8.92
C ASP A 459 -7.54 -8.07 8.47
N ALA A 460 -7.03 -7.16 9.31
CA ALA A 460 -6.86 -5.75 8.98
C ALA A 460 -5.40 -5.43 8.67
N GLU A 461 -4.64 -6.34 8.08
CA GLU A 461 -3.33 -5.99 7.56
C GLU A 461 -3.46 -5.00 6.40
N GLY A 462 -3.40 -3.73 6.73
CA GLY A 462 -3.10 -2.65 5.83
C GLY A 462 -2.47 -1.56 6.66
N GLU A 463 -1.30 -1.07 6.27
CA GLU A 463 -0.63 0.12 6.81
C GLU A 463 -1.47 1.40 6.65
N THR A 464 -2.64 1.27 6.09
CA THR A 464 -3.65 2.31 6.09
C THR A 464 -4.50 2.08 7.31
N GLU A 465 -4.44 3.03 8.26
CA GLU A 465 -5.51 3.27 9.19
C GLU A 465 -6.85 3.11 8.47
N CYS A 466 -7.37 1.91 8.51
CA CYS A 466 -8.79 1.77 8.47
C CYS A 466 -9.25 2.24 9.84
N ASP A 467 -9.34 3.54 10.01
CA ASP A 467 -10.06 4.22 11.10
C ASP A 467 -11.57 3.93 10.98
N TYR A 468 -11.86 2.79 10.37
CA TYR A 468 -13.19 2.26 10.12
C TYR A 468 -13.47 1.19 11.14
N SER A 469 -13.92 1.66 12.27
CA SER A 469 -14.47 0.90 13.38
C SER A 469 -15.65 -0.01 13.01
N TYR A 470 -15.89 -0.31 11.74
CA TYR A 470 -17.02 -1.12 11.31
C TYR A 470 -16.66 -2.05 10.19
N GLU A 471 -16.67 -3.35 10.55
CA GLU A 471 -16.83 -4.49 9.66
C GLU A 471 -15.82 -4.53 8.51
N CYS A 472 -14.87 -5.45 8.58
CA CYS A 472 -13.99 -5.79 7.46
C CYS A 472 -14.73 -5.64 6.15
N ASN A 473 -14.08 -5.11 5.14
CA ASN A 473 -14.52 -4.72 3.80
C ASN A 473 -15.40 -5.75 3.05
N HIS A 474 -16.37 -6.36 3.72
CA HIS A 474 -17.24 -7.40 3.19
C HIS A 474 -18.60 -6.87 2.70
N PHE A 475 -18.77 -5.55 2.55
CA PHE A 475 -20.02 -5.00 2.01
C PHE A 475 -20.45 -5.69 0.72
N PRO A 476 -19.58 -5.89 -0.30
CA PRO A 476 -19.96 -6.61 -1.49
C PRO A 476 -20.42 -8.04 -1.22
N LEU A 477 -19.66 -8.82 -0.45
CA LEU A 477 -20.02 -10.21 -0.13
C LEU A 477 -21.33 -10.29 0.66
N SER A 478 -21.45 -9.50 1.73
CA SER A 478 -22.66 -9.45 2.57
C SER A 478 -23.89 -8.98 1.79
N PHE A 479 -23.74 -8.00 0.91
CA PHE A 479 -24.82 -7.52 0.07
C PHE A 479 -25.30 -8.60 -0.91
N PHE A 480 -24.38 -9.22 -1.65
CA PHE A 480 -24.75 -10.27 -2.63
C PHE A 480 -25.33 -11.49 -1.95
N HIS A 481 -24.83 -11.88 -0.78
CA HIS A 481 -25.38 -13.00 0.00
C HIS A 481 -26.81 -12.70 0.49
N ARG A 482 -27.09 -11.51 1.01
CA ARG A 482 -28.49 -11.11 1.37
C ARG A 482 -29.40 -11.08 0.16
N MET A 483 -28.91 -10.59 -0.98
CA MET A 483 -29.66 -10.57 -2.24
C MET A 483 -30.03 -11.98 -2.72
N GLY A 484 -29.16 -12.98 -2.54
CA GLY A 484 -29.40 -14.39 -2.85
C GLY A 484 -30.39 -15.09 -1.90
N GLY A 485 -30.80 -14.41 -0.83
CA GLY A 485 -31.77 -14.91 0.14
C GLY A 485 -31.15 -15.50 1.40
N ALA A 486 -29.84 -15.39 1.60
CA ALA A 486 -29.10 -15.77 2.80
C ALA A 486 -29.45 -17.19 3.32
N LYS A 487 -29.48 -18.17 2.42
CA LYS A 487 -29.93 -19.54 2.70
C LYS A 487 -29.00 -20.34 3.60
N THR A 488 -27.71 -20.03 3.56
CA THR A 488 -26.67 -20.65 4.38
C THR A 488 -26.09 -19.58 5.31
N ASP A 489 -25.76 -19.97 6.54
CA ASP A 489 -25.19 -19.06 7.53
C ASP A 489 -23.80 -18.59 7.09
N LEU A 490 -23.55 -17.28 7.13
CA LEU A 490 -22.29 -16.64 6.79
C LEU A 490 -21.78 -15.86 8.00
N GLN A 491 -20.65 -16.29 8.55
CA GLN A 491 -20.04 -15.71 9.72
C GLN A 491 -18.66 -15.16 9.42
N TYR A 492 -18.36 -14.00 9.99
CA TYR A 492 -17.05 -13.37 9.91
C TYR A 492 -16.31 -13.56 11.23
N VAL A 493 -15.03 -13.94 11.16
CA VAL A 493 -14.15 -14.07 12.32
C VAL A 493 -13.01 -13.06 12.18
N PHE A 494 -12.94 -12.18 13.15
CA PHE A 494 -11.87 -11.19 13.20
C PHE A 494 -10.66 -11.80 13.90
N MET A 495 -9.54 -11.86 13.18
CA MET A 495 -8.35 -12.56 13.64
C MET A 495 -7.61 -11.84 14.79
N TYR A 496 -8.16 -10.74 15.30
CA TYR A 496 -7.67 -9.99 16.48
C TYR A 496 -8.57 -10.13 17.69
N GLU A 497 -9.68 -10.84 17.59
CA GLU A 497 -10.51 -11.09 18.76
C GLU A 497 -9.69 -11.79 19.84
N PRO A 498 -9.81 -11.36 21.12
CA PRO A 498 -9.00 -11.95 22.19
C PRO A 498 -9.32 -13.43 22.43
N ASP A 499 -10.51 -13.85 22.02
CA ASP A 499 -11.01 -15.24 22.19
C ASP A 499 -11.56 -15.81 20.87
N ILE A 500 -10.71 -15.95 19.87
CA ILE A 500 -11.05 -16.60 18.60
C ILE A 500 -11.58 -18.04 18.81
N PRO A 501 -10.96 -18.89 19.66
CA PRO A 501 -11.52 -20.22 19.93
C PRO A 501 -12.93 -20.18 20.52
N GLY A 502 -13.21 -19.28 21.49
CA GLY A 502 -14.55 -19.08 22.02
C GLY A 502 -15.53 -18.65 20.94
N ARG A 503 -15.13 -17.69 20.08
CA ARG A 503 -15.93 -17.24 18.94
C ARG A 503 -16.22 -18.37 17.95
N MET A 504 -15.22 -19.18 17.62
CA MET A 504 -15.41 -20.35 16.77
C MET A 504 -16.36 -21.37 17.40
N THR A 505 -16.27 -21.59 18.72
CA THR A 505 -17.20 -22.44 19.46
C THR A 505 -18.66 -21.99 19.33
N GLU A 506 -18.89 -20.66 19.39
CA GLU A 506 -20.24 -20.10 19.16
C GLU A 506 -20.73 -20.34 17.74
N ILE A 507 -19.86 -20.09 16.74
CA ILE A 507 -20.19 -20.22 15.31
C ILE A 507 -20.54 -21.67 14.95
N VAL A 508 -19.78 -22.64 15.42
CA VAL A 508 -19.97 -24.03 15.07
C VAL A 508 -21.02 -24.74 15.93
N ARG A 509 -21.63 -24.03 16.90
CA ARG A 509 -22.67 -24.63 17.77
C ARG A 509 -23.85 -25.13 16.95
N GLY A 510 -24.10 -26.45 16.98
CA GLY A 510 -25.17 -27.11 16.22
C GLY A 510 -24.92 -27.24 14.72
N LYS A 511 -23.72 -26.91 14.25
CA LYS A 511 -23.30 -27.09 12.87
C LYS A 511 -22.48 -28.37 12.71
N ARG A 512 -22.63 -29.04 11.56
CA ARG A 512 -21.85 -30.22 11.20
C ARG A 512 -20.86 -30.00 10.08
N ILE A 513 -21.12 -28.99 9.27
CA ILE A 513 -20.30 -28.69 8.10
C ILE A 513 -19.84 -27.23 8.22
N VAL A 514 -18.54 -27.04 8.08
CA VAL A 514 -17.93 -25.69 8.08
C VAL A 514 -17.16 -25.51 6.79
N HIS A 515 -17.51 -24.45 6.07
CA HIS A 515 -16.81 -24.01 4.86
C HIS A 515 -15.90 -22.83 5.24
N LEU A 516 -14.60 -23.07 5.36
CA LEU A 516 -13.62 -22.02 5.61
C LEU A 516 -13.18 -21.40 4.27
N VAL A 517 -13.35 -20.11 4.13
CA VAL A 517 -12.86 -19.36 2.97
C VAL A 517 -11.42 -18.96 3.25
N ALA A 518 -10.46 -19.61 2.59
CA ALA A 518 -9.04 -19.30 2.67
C ALA A 518 -8.62 -18.45 1.46
N LEU A 519 -8.03 -17.29 1.71
CA LEU A 519 -7.52 -16.42 0.65
C LEU A 519 -6.10 -16.84 0.25
N GLU A 520 -5.78 -16.79 -1.04
CA GLU A 520 -4.44 -17.14 -1.52
C GLU A 520 -3.45 -15.99 -1.37
N LYS A 521 -2.32 -16.29 -0.72
CA LYS A 521 -1.20 -15.38 -0.50
C LYS A 521 -0.67 -14.81 -1.83
N GLY A 522 -0.48 -13.49 -1.90
CA GLY A 522 0.21 -12.82 -3.02
C GLY A 522 -0.64 -12.48 -4.24
N LYS A 523 -1.88 -12.97 -4.38
CA LYS A 523 -2.72 -12.65 -5.55
C LYS A 523 -3.55 -11.37 -5.42
N ARG A 524 -3.55 -10.71 -4.24
CA ARG A 524 -4.29 -9.48 -4.00
C ARG A 524 -3.58 -8.48 -3.10
N LYS A 525 -3.43 -7.26 -3.60
CA LYS A 525 -2.91 -6.12 -2.82
C LYS A 525 -3.99 -5.20 -2.20
N PHE A 526 -5.27 -5.33 -2.56
CA PHE A 526 -6.20 -4.21 -2.31
C PHE A 526 -7.51 -4.51 -1.59
N LEU A 527 -7.99 -5.74 -1.47
CA LEU A 527 -9.34 -5.97 -0.96
C LEU A 527 -9.47 -6.98 0.18
N TYR A 528 -8.55 -7.91 0.32
CA TYR A 528 -8.49 -8.80 1.47
C TYR A 528 -7.02 -9.01 1.83
N PRO A 529 -6.56 -8.50 2.97
CA PRO A 529 -5.32 -8.99 3.57
C PRO A 529 -5.45 -10.49 3.80
N GLU A 530 -4.33 -11.16 3.97
CA GLU A 530 -4.29 -12.60 4.25
C GLU A 530 -5.15 -12.89 5.48
N ALA A 531 -6.31 -13.47 5.22
CA ALA A 531 -7.37 -13.53 6.18
C ALA A 531 -7.25 -14.72 7.14
N ASP A 532 -6.26 -15.19 7.51
CA ASP A 532 -5.80 -16.11 8.54
C ASP A 532 -4.31 -16.39 8.28
N PRO A 533 -3.43 -15.42 8.34
CA PRO A 533 -2.00 -15.60 8.05
C PRO A 533 -1.35 -16.58 9.03
N ARG A 534 -2.02 -16.81 10.16
CA ARG A 534 -1.59 -17.71 11.22
C ARG A 534 -2.15 -19.13 11.05
N ASN A 535 -3.02 -19.36 10.07
CA ASN A 535 -3.77 -20.61 9.86
C ASN A 535 -4.49 -21.13 11.14
N LEU A 536 -4.89 -20.22 12.02
CA LEU A 536 -5.51 -20.57 13.30
C LEU A 536 -6.89 -21.23 13.10
N LEU A 537 -7.73 -20.65 12.24
CA LEU A 537 -9.06 -21.21 11.98
C LEU A 537 -8.97 -22.56 11.30
N GLN A 538 -8.07 -22.68 10.31
CA GLN A 538 -7.80 -23.97 9.68
C GLN A 538 -7.36 -25.01 10.73
N PHE A 539 -6.42 -24.65 11.60
CA PHE A 539 -5.93 -25.50 12.67
C PHE A 539 -7.04 -25.95 13.64
N LEU A 540 -7.88 -25.01 14.10
CA LEU A 540 -9.01 -25.32 14.97
C LEU A 540 -9.99 -26.30 14.29
N LEU A 541 -10.29 -26.13 13.01
CA LEU A 541 -11.19 -26.98 12.26
C LEU A 541 -10.58 -28.36 11.98
N GLU A 542 -9.28 -28.46 11.69
CA GLU A 542 -8.56 -29.74 11.56
C GLU A 542 -8.59 -30.56 12.86
N SER A 543 -8.54 -29.86 14.02
CA SER A 543 -8.69 -30.53 15.33
C SER A 543 -10.10 -31.07 15.63
N ALA A 544 -11.11 -30.46 15.02
CA ALA A 544 -12.52 -30.73 15.30
C ALA A 544 -13.16 -31.68 14.31
N GLY A 545 -12.54 -31.90 13.14
CA GLY A 545 -13.16 -32.64 12.07
C GLY A 545 -12.22 -33.09 10.98
N THR A 546 -12.78 -33.58 9.89
CA THR A 546 -12.03 -34.02 8.71
C THR A 546 -12.26 -33.10 7.54
N LEU A 547 -11.21 -32.78 6.81
CA LEU A 547 -11.28 -32.05 5.55
C LEU A 547 -11.87 -32.95 4.47
N GLU A 548 -13.07 -32.63 4.00
CA GLU A 548 -13.76 -33.44 2.98
C GLU A 548 -13.49 -32.96 1.54
N ARG A 549 -13.40 -31.66 1.37
CA ARG A 549 -13.31 -31.05 0.03
C ARG A 549 -12.51 -29.75 0.05
N VAL A 550 -11.73 -29.55 -1.00
CA VAL A 550 -11.05 -28.30 -1.31
C VAL A 550 -11.50 -27.84 -2.69
N GLU A 551 -12.11 -26.67 -2.77
CA GLU A 551 -12.51 -26.05 -4.02
C GLU A 551 -11.62 -24.83 -4.26
N ALA A 552 -10.83 -24.86 -5.32
CA ALA A 552 -9.90 -23.79 -5.67
C ALA A 552 -10.53 -22.83 -6.70
N PHE A 553 -10.49 -21.55 -6.39
CA PHE A 553 -10.91 -20.45 -7.26
C PHE A 553 -9.68 -19.55 -7.56
N PRO A 554 -9.74 -18.67 -8.54
CA PRO A 554 -8.58 -17.86 -8.92
C PRO A 554 -7.98 -17.03 -7.77
N TYR A 555 -8.77 -16.68 -6.75
CA TYR A 555 -8.37 -15.75 -5.68
C TYR A 555 -8.63 -16.27 -4.27
N TYR A 556 -9.28 -17.38 -4.10
CA TYR A 556 -9.58 -18.00 -2.81
C TYR A 556 -9.78 -19.51 -2.96
N ARG A 557 -9.68 -20.21 -1.84
CA ARG A 557 -10.07 -21.61 -1.73
C ARG A 557 -11.18 -21.73 -0.70
N VAL A 558 -12.06 -22.68 -0.87
CA VAL A 558 -13.04 -23.06 0.13
C VAL A 558 -12.70 -24.47 0.62
N LEU A 559 -12.37 -24.54 1.92
CA LEU A 559 -12.06 -25.78 2.62
C LEU A 559 -13.30 -26.23 3.37
N THR A 560 -13.86 -27.38 3.02
CA THR A 560 -15.07 -27.94 3.64
C THR A 560 -14.68 -28.99 4.67
N TYR A 561 -15.01 -28.72 5.92
CA TYR A 561 -14.78 -29.61 7.06
C TYR A 561 -16.07 -30.25 7.55
N ARG A 562 -16.04 -31.56 7.83
CA ARG A 562 -17.09 -32.24 8.59
C ARG A 562 -16.64 -32.36 10.03
N LEU A 563 -17.38 -31.74 10.95
CA LEU A 563 -17.05 -31.71 12.36
C LEU A 563 -17.50 -33.02 13.06
N ALA A 564 -16.69 -33.51 13.98
CA ALA A 564 -17.06 -34.56 14.93
C ALA A 564 -18.01 -33.98 15.99
N ALA A 565 -19.07 -34.71 16.33
CA ALA A 565 -20.14 -34.25 17.22
C ALA A 565 -19.67 -33.88 18.64
N ASP A 566 -18.56 -34.45 19.07
CA ASP A 566 -17.96 -34.32 20.40
C ASP A 566 -16.80 -33.33 20.46
N ARG A 567 -16.41 -32.72 19.32
CA ARG A 567 -15.24 -31.83 19.20
C ARG A 567 -15.61 -30.46 18.63
N THR A 568 -16.63 -29.80 19.19
CA THR A 568 -17.11 -28.50 18.74
C THR A 568 -16.86 -27.39 19.78
N SER A 569 -15.98 -27.63 20.75
CA SER A 569 -15.59 -26.65 21.76
C SER A 569 -14.09 -26.38 21.71
N PHE A 570 -13.75 -25.15 21.48
CA PHE A 570 -12.37 -24.66 21.40
C PHE A 570 -12.09 -23.73 22.56
N ALA A 571 -10.88 -23.78 23.11
CA ALA A 571 -10.45 -22.92 24.20
C ALA A 571 -8.93 -22.67 24.15
N TRP A 572 -8.51 -21.50 24.62
CA TRP A 572 -7.10 -21.26 24.86
C TRP A 572 -6.56 -22.10 26.02
N PRO A 573 -5.25 -22.45 26.03
CA PRO A 573 -4.63 -23.14 27.17
C PRO A 573 -4.78 -22.32 28.45
N ALA A 574 -5.18 -22.97 29.54
CA ALA A 574 -5.45 -22.31 30.82
C ALA A 574 -4.18 -21.93 31.59
N ALA A 575 -3.06 -22.64 31.37
CA ALA A 575 -1.80 -22.41 32.10
C ALA A 575 -0.86 -21.52 31.29
N LEU A 576 -0.63 -20.30 31.78
CA LEU A 576 0.32 -19.35 31.18
C LEU A 576 1.55 -19.19 32.10
N ARG A 577 2.75 -19.22 31.51
CA ARG A 577 4.01 -18.89 32.15
C ARG A 577 4.15 -17.37 32.21
N ARG A 578 4.61 -16.81 33.33
CA ARG A 578 4.97 -15.40 33.43
C ARG A 578 6.37 -15.18 32.87
N TYR A 579 6.53 -14.11 32.08
CA TYR A 579 7.82 -13.68 31.52
C TYR A 579 8.30 -12.37 32.15
N GLY A 580 7.48 -11.33 32.19
CA GLY A 580 7.82 -10.03 32.77
C GLY A 580 8.97 -9.35 31.99
N VAL A 581 8.94 -9.40 30.67
CA VAL A 581 10.04 -8.89 29.84
C VAL A 581 9.62 -7.57 29.21
N ASP A 582 10.35 -6.52 29.53
CA ASP A 582 10.17 -5.17 29.00
C ASP A 582 10.84 -5.03 27.61
N PHE A 583 10.14 -4.42 26.66
CA PHE A 583 10.59 -4.05 25.34
C PHE A 583 10.60 -2.52 25.20
N GLY A 584 11.77 -1.91 25.37
CA GLY A 584 12.01 -0.49 25.16
C GLY A 584 11.23 0.45 26.10
N GLY A 585 10.76 -0.03 27.26
CA GLY A 585 9.91 0.74 28.17
C GLY A 585 8.49 1.00 27.63
N GLN A 586 8.12 0.34 26.54
CA GLN A 586 6.85 0.56 25.84
C GLN A 586 5.86 -0.58 26.10
N LEU A 587 6.27 -1.82 25.89
CA LEU A 587 5.43 -3.02 26.06
C LEU A 587 6.13 -4.04 26.96
N GLU A 588 5.35 -4.75 27.76
CA GLU A 588 5.80 -5.91 28.54
C GLU A 588 5.19 -7.19 27.96
N LEU A 589 6.03 -8.18 27.71
CA LEU A 589 5.58 -9.55 27.57
C LEU A 589 5.24 -10.10 28.94
N ALA A 590 3.99 -10.01 29.36
CA ALA A 590 3.55 -10.37 30.71
C ALA A 590 3.52 -11.89 30.92
N SER A 591 2.91 -12.62 29.99
CA SER A 591 2.78 -14.07 30.10
C SER A 591 2.58 -14.71 28.73
N GLY A 592 2.70 -16.05 28.68
CA GLY A 592 2.45 -16.81 27.46
C GLY A 592 2.54 -18.31 27.69
N ALA A 593 2.23 -19.06 26.64
CA ALA A 593 2.38 -20.52 26.59
C ALA A 593 2.77 -20.92 25.16
N TYR A 594 3.42 -22.05 25.02
CA TYR A 594 3.76 -22.64 23.72
C TYR A 594 3.80 -24.16 23.83
N GLY A 595 3.73 -24.84 22.70
CA GLY A 595 3.83 -26.27 22.60
C GLY A 595 3.72 -26.78 21.17
N GLY A 596 3.65 -28.09 21.01
CA GLY A 596 3.41 -28.70 19.72
C GLY A 596 1.92 -28.74 19.38
N ALA A 597 1.63 -28.78 18.10
CA ALA A 597 0.28 -29.01 17.58
C ALA A 597 0.21 -30.46 17.07
N VAL A 598 -0.33 -31.35 17.88
CA VAL A 598 -0.50 -32.76 17.52
C VAL A 598 -1.96 -33.01 17.19
N ASP A 599 -2.24 -33.56 16.02
CA ASP A 599 -3.60 -33.85 15.54
C ASP A 599 -4.57 -32.68 15.71
N GLY A 600 -4.08 -31.47 15.52
CA GLY A 600 -4.86 -30.24 15.65
C GLY A 600 -5.15 -29.81 17.10
N ALA A 601 -4.69 -30.48 18.12
CA ALA A 601 -4.81 -30.06 19.51
C ALA A 601 -3.61 -29.17 19.94
N LEU A 602 -3.90 -28.15 20.76
CA LEU A 602 -2.86 -27.34 21.41
C LEU A 602 -2.24 -28.16 22.56
N ASP A 603 -1.23 -28.97 22.26
CA ASP A 603 -0.51 -29.73 23.28
C ASP A 603 0.49 -28.79 23.99
N PRO A 604 0.43 -28.65 25.32
CA PRO A 604 1.40 -27.83 26.06
C PRO A 604 2.78 -28.50 26.16
N ALA A 605 2.97 -29.72 25.68
CA ALA A 605 4.29 -30.33 25.60
C ALA A 605 5.13 -29.58 24.56
N PRO A 606 6.34 -29.14 24.90
CA PRO A 606 7.22 -28.41 24.00
C PRO A 606 7.91 -29.36 22.99
N LEU A 607 7.12 -30.19 22.30
CA LEU A 607 7.59 -31.21 21.37
C LEU A 607 6.77 -31.12 20.08
N VAL A 608 7.47 -31.15 18.93
CA VAL A 608 6.87 -31.06 17.60
C VAL A 608 7.60 -31.97 16.62
N GLU A 609 6.87 -32.57 15.66
CA GLU A 609 7.50 -33.29 14.55
C GLU A 609 7.99 -32.35 13.46
N SER A 610 9.09 -32.70 12.77
CA SER A 610 9.50 -32.01 11.54
C SER A 610 8.37 -32.09 10.51
N GLY A 611 8.01 -30.95 9.91
CA GLY A 611 6.83 -30.80 9.06
C GLY A 611 5.53 -30.54 9.84
N GLY A 612 5.56 -30.55 11.17
CA GLY A 612 4.46 -30.19 12.06
C GLY A 612 4.32 -28.68 12.27
N LYS A 613 3.57 -28.31 13.31
CA LYS A 613 3.36 -26.90 13.68
C LYS A 613 3.58 -26.73 15.19
N ALA A 614 4.24 -25.63 15.55
CA ALA A 614 4.32 -25.18 16.93
C ALA A 614 3.35 -24.02 17.15
N TRP A 615 2.62 -24.04 18.25
CA TRP A 615 1.76 -22.91 18.64
C TRP A 615 2.44 -22.09 19.74
N VAL A 616 2.21 -20.76 19.70
CA VAL A 616 2.68 -19.82 20.72
C VAL A 616 1.57 -18.82 21.00
N LEU A 617 1.17 -18.67 22.27
CA LEU A 617 0.23 -17.68 22.75
C LEU A 617 0.98 -16.72 23.66
N LEU A 618 0.97 -15.43 23.36
CA LEU A 618 1.61 -14.37 24.13
C LEU A 618 0.56 -13.37 24.64
N LYS A 619 0.84 -12.78 25.80
CA LYS A 619 0.02 -11.69 26.37
C LYS A 619 0.90 -10.48 26.62
N TRP A 620 0.48 -9.37 26.04
CA TRP A 620 1.18 -8.10 26.07
C TRP A 620 0.48 -7.10 26.99
N GLU A 621 1.27 -6.38 27.79
CA GLU A 621 0.80 -5.27 28.63
C GLU A 621 1.49 -3.97 28.23
N LEU A 622 0.78 -2.85 28.35
CA LEU A 622 1.31 -1.53 28.04
C LEU A 622 2.07 -0.97 29.25
N LEU A 623 3.34 -0.62 29.06
CA LEU A 623 4.20 0.02 30.07
C LEU A 623 4.21 1.55 29.95
N GLY A 624 4.17 2.05 28.73
CA GLY A 624 4.27 3.46 28.40
C GLY A 624 3.54 3.84 27.14
N ALA A 625 3.65 5.10 26.72
CA ALA A 625 3.10 5.54 25.44
C ALA A 625 3.89 4.92 24.29
N VAL A 626 3.18 4.29 23.36
CA VAL A 626 3.74 3.72 22.12
C VAL A 626 3.41 4.67 20.97
N THR A 627 4.44 5.11 20.26
CA THR A 627 4.25 6.06 19.14
C THR A 627 4.00 5.38 17.81
N ASP A 628 4.48 4.14 17.66
CA ASP A 628 4.47 3.38 16.42
C ASP A 628 3.59 2.14 16.51
N ASN A 629 3.12 1.66 15.36
CA ASN A 629 2.47 0.36 15.26
C ASN A 629 3.56 -0.73 15.18
N LEU A 630 3.88 -1.31 16.33
CA LEU A 630 4.93 -2.28 16.47
C LEU A 630 4.61 -3.60 15.77
N ARG A 631 5.66 -4.25 15.30
CA ARG A 631 5.62 -5.61 14.74
C ARG A 631 6.34 -6.58 15.67
N ALA A 632 5.82 -7.77 15.75
CA ALA A 632 6.44 -8.85 16.50
C ALA A 632 7.07 -9.87 15.55
N SER A 633 8.25 -10.35 15.89
CA SER A 633 9.02 -11.38 15.17
C SER A 633 9.22 -12.58 16.07
N LEU A 634 8.46 -13.64 15.83
CA LEU A 634 8.66 -14.94 16.49
C LEU A 634 9.66 -15.75 15.66
N ARG A 635 10.68 -16.30 16.33
CA ARG A 635 11.79 -17.01 15.70
C ARG A 635 12.01 -18.36 16.34
N LEU A 636 12.27 -19.36 15.52
CA LEU A 636 12.81 -20.66 15.92
C LEU A 636 14.31 -20.65 15.62
N VAL A 637 15.14 -20.81 16.63
CA VAL A 637 16.60 -20.67 16.55
C VAL A 637 17.29 -21.96 16.96
N ASP A 638 18.26 -22.43 16.19
CA ASP A 638 19.04 -23.63 16.54
C ASP A 638 20.11 -23.32 17.60
N ALA A 639 20.83 -24.35 18.00
CA ALA A 639 21.89 -24.25 19.02
C ALA A 639 23.10 -23.40 18.57
N ASP A 640 23.25 -23.21 17.25
CA ASP A 640 24.35 -22.42 16.68
C ASP A 640 23.93 -20.94 16.49
N GLY A 641 22.65 -20.58 16.76
CA GLY A 641 22.11 -19.24 16.68
C GLY A 641 21.44 -18.90 15.34
N HIS A 642 21.33 -19.85 14.42
CA HIS A 642 20.66 -19.64 13.14
C HIS A 642 19.14 -19.63 13.30
N VAL A 643 18.49 -18.66 12.66
CA VAL A 643 17.02 -18.61 12.55
C VAL A 643 16.59 -19.63 11.51
N ILE A 644 15.88 -20.68 11.97
CA ILE A 644 15.39 -21.77 11.13
C ILE A 644 14.05 -21.40 10.50
N ASP A 645 13.15 -20.86 11.31
CA ASP A 645 11.84 -20.36 10.88
C ASP A 645 11.52 -19.05 11.59
N GLN A 646 10.79 -18.17 10.93
CA GLN A 646 10.40 -16.87 11.46
C GLN A 646 8.98 -16.52 11.02
N LEU A 647 8.21 -15.91 11.91
CA LEU A 647 6.88 -15.40 11.65
C LEU A 647 6.73 -13.99 12.20
N ASP A 648 6.50 -13.04 11.29
CA ASP A 648 6.37 -11.63 11.60
C ASP A 648 4.95 -11.14 11.38
N HIS A 649 4.41 -10.36 12.32
CA HIS A 649 3.14 -9.66 12.11
C HIS A 649 3.02 -8.40 12.96
N VAL A 650 2.08 -7.53 12.61
CA VAL A 650 1.75 -6.32 13.38
C VAL A 650 0.96 -6.71 14.63
N LEU A 651 1.27 -6.09 15.75
CA LEU A 651 0.52 -6.26 17.00
C LEU A 651 -0.76 -5.41 16.95
N PHE A 652 -1.91 -6.06 17.16
CA PHE A 652 -3.22 -5.40 17.22
C PHE A 652 -3.93 -5.71 18.53
N GLY A 653 -4.61 -4.70 19.10
CA GLY A 653 -5.49 -4.86 20.25
C GLY A 653 -6.86 -5.44 19.90
N ALA A 654 -7.65 -5.74 20.92
CA ALA A 654 -9.01 -6.25 20.77
C ALA A 654 -9.93 -5.27 20.01
N SER A 655 -9.67 -3.96 20.09
CA SER A 655 -10.37 -2.90 19.35
C SER A 655 -9.85 -2.72 17.91
N ARG A 656 -8.98 -3.59 17.42
CA ARG A 656 -8.33 -3.53 16.09
C ARG A 656 -7.40 -2.34 15.90
N GLN A 657 -6.98 -1.73 16.98
CA GLN A 657 -6.06 -0.62 16.95
C GLN A 657 -4.64 -1.13 17.05
N GLY A 658 -3.74 -0.54 16.26
CA GLY A 658 -2.31 -0.80 16.39
C GLY A 658 -1.79 -0.29 17.74
N THR A 659 -0.58 -0.72 18.10
CA THR A 659 0.02 -0.42 19.43
C THR A 659 0.10 1.08 19.74
N SER A 660 0.20 1.95 18.74
CA SER A 660 0.20 3.42 18.92
C SER A 660 -1.12 3.98 19.48
N GLN A 661 -2.19 3.20 19.46
CA GLN A 661 -3.52 3.60 19.91
C GLN A 661 -3.99 2.77 21.13
N TRP A 662 -3.16 1.85 21.63
CA TRP A 662 -3.51 1.05 22.79
C TRP A 662 -3.67 1.91 24.05
N THR A 663 -4.64 1.51 24.85
CA THR A 663 -4.90 2.11 26.18
C THR A 663 -4.70 1.07 27.28
N VAL A 664 -4.40 1.51 28.47
CA VAL A 664 -4.23 0.61 29.64
C VAL A 664 -5.47 -0.24 29.92
N ALA A 665 -6.64 0.22 29.47
CA ALA A 665 -7.91 -0.52 29.63
C ALA A 665 -8.05 -1.73 28.70
N GLU A 666 -7.26 -1.79 27.63
CA GLU A 666 -7.27 -2.90 26.64
C GLU A 666 -6.27 -4.00 26.97
N ALA A 667 -5.37 -3.79 27.89
CA ALA A 667 -4.38 -4.78 28.33
C ALA A 667 -5.01 -5.83 29.29
N PRO A 668 -4.55 -7.10 29.30
CA PRO A 668 -3.50 -7.65 28.40
C PRO A 668 -4.06 -8.08 27.02
N VAL A 669 -3.33 -7.73 25.97
CA VAL A 669 -3.66 -8.15 24.59
C VAL A 669 -3.10 -9.56 24.33
N SER A 670 -3.96 -10.44 23.81
CA SER A 670 -3.55 -11.80 23.43
C SER A 670 -3.09 -11.85 21.98
N ASP A 671 -1.94 -12.45 21.75
CA ASP A 671 -1.35 -12.62 20.42
C ASP A 671 -1.00 -14.09 20.19
N PHE A 672 -1.45 -14.68 19.07
CA PHE A 672 -1.29 -16.09 18.77
C PHE A 672 -0.46 -16.31 17.52
N TYR A 673 0.41 -17.29 17.57
CA TYR A 673 1.25 -17.74 16.48
C TYR A 673 1.07 -19.22 16.25
N LEU A 674 1.02 -19.60 14.98
CA LEU A 674 1.12 -21.00 14.56
C LEU A 674 2.31 -21.09 13.61
N LEU A 675 3.48 -21.42 14.17
CA LEU A 675 4.74 -21.51 13.45
C LEU A 675 4.85 -22.85 12.73
N PRO A 676 4.84 -22.89 11.38
CA PRO A 676 5.11 -24.12 10.66
C PRO A 676 6.58 -24.52 10.84
N ILE A 677 6.84 -25.76 11.19
CA ILE A 677 8.19 -26.30 11.24
C ILE A 677 8.48 -26.97 9.89
N ALA A 678 9.53 -26.56 9.22
CA ALA A 678 9.87 -27.13 7.92
C ALA A 678 10.08 -28.65 8.03
N SER A 679 9.61 -29.39 7.02
CA SER A 679 9.81 -30.85 6.96
C SER A 679 11.28 -31.27 6.88
N THR A 680 12.14 -30.33 6.55
CA THR A 680 13.60 -30.49 6.50
C THR A 680 14.31 -30.10 7.78
N THR A 681 13.60 -29.58 8.79
CA THR A 681 14.21 -29.21 10.08
C THR A 681 14.70 -30.47 10.81
N PRO A 682 15.99 -30.58 11.14
CA PRO A 682 16.53 -31.75 11.82
C PRO A 682 15.96 -31.93 13.23
N PRO A 683 15.88 -33.18 13.73
CA PRO A 683 15.60 -33.42 15.15
C PRO A 683 16.64 -32.80 16.09
N GLY A 684 16.15 -32.17 17.17
CA GLY A 684 16.99 -31.49 18.13
C GLY A 684 16.25 -30.48 18.99
N ASP A 685 16.99 -29.80 19.87
CA ASP A 685 16.49 -28.73 20.73
C ASP A 685 16.65 -27.37 20.05
N TYR A 686 15.57 -26.61 19.96
CA TYR A 686 15.51 -25.29 19.38
C TYR A 686 15.03 -24.27 20.41
N GLN A 687 15.42 -23.01 20.25
CA GLN A 687 14.95 -21.91 21.10
C GLN A 687 13.88 -21.11 20.40
N LEU A 688 12.73 -20.92 21.06
CA LEU A 688 11.73 -19.95 20.65
C LEU A 688 12.13 -18.57 21.18
N GLN A 689 12.23 -17.59 20.30
CA GLN A 689 12.56 -16.21 20.63
C GLN A 689 11.54 -15.25 20.06
N ILE A 690 11.30 -14.15 20.75
CA ILE A 690 10.41 -13.06 20.30
C ILE A 690 11.14 -11.72 20.34
N GLY A 691 11.00 -10.93 19.31
CA GLY A 691 11.47 -9.55 19.23
C GLY A 691 10.38 -8.60 18.77
N LEU A 692 10.49 -7.33 19.11
CA LEU A 692 9.61 -6.26 18.61
C LEU A 692 10.43 -5.26 17.80
N TYR A 693 9.80 -4.73 16.74
CA TYR A 693 10.41 -3.71 15.89
C TYR A 693 9.38 -2.71 15.34
N THR A 694 9.88 -1.51 15.00
CA THR A 694 9.08 -0.43 14.41
C THR A 694 8.84 -0.65 12.92
N PRO A 695 7.90 0.08 12.28
CA PRO A 695 7.74 0.06 10.81
C PRO A 695 9.02 0.46 10.04
N ALA A 696 9.93 1.21 10.68
CA ALA A 696 11.24 1.56 10.14
C ALA A 696 12.29 0.44 10.28
N LEU A 697 11.88 -0.77 10.74
CA LEU A 697 12.73 -1.93 11.00
C LEU A 697 13.74 -1.75 12.15
N GLU A 698 13.49 -0.79 13.04
CA GLU A 698 14.30 -0.61 14.25
C GLU A 698 13.82 -1.55 15.36
N MET A 699 14.71 -2.43 15.83
CA MET A 699 14.42 -3.38 16.91
C MET A 699 14.36 -2.69 18.26
N LEU A 700 13.39 -3.08 19.12
CA LEU A 700 13.28 -2.58 20.48
C LEU A 700 14.25 -3.35 21.42
N PRO A 701 14.98 -2.64 22.29
CA PRO A 701 15.85 -3.30 23.26
C PRO A 701 15.06 -4.02 24.34
N VAL A 702 15.57 -5.15 24.82
CA VAL A 702 14.94 -6.01 25.82
C VAL A 702 15.56 -5.79 27.20
N GLY A 703 14.70 -5.60 28.23
CA GLY A 703 15.09 -5.53 29.62
C GLY A 703 16.10 -4.42 29.95
N GLY A 704 16.03 -3.29 29.21
CA GLY A 704 16.97 -2.18 29.37
C GLY A 704 18.40 -2.44 28.87
N ARG A 705 18.62 -3.54 28.14
CA ARG A 705 19.93 -3.88 27.54
C ARG A 705 19.95 -3.38 26.09
N PRO A 706 20.76 -2.37 25.77
CA PRO A 706 20.66 -1.68 24.47
C PRO A 706 21.04 -2.54 23.26
N MET A 707 21.70 -3.69 23.46
CA MET A 707 22.13 -4.59 22.38
C MET A 707 21.42 -5.95 22.40
N GLN A 708 20.44 -6.15 23.26
CA GLN A 708 19.61 -7.36 23.27
C GLN A 708 18.24 -7.04 22.71
N PHE A 709 17.86 -7.62 21.58
CA PHE A 709 16.65 -7.31 20.83
C PHE A 709 15.63 -8.44 20.79
N THR A 710 15.95 -9.60 21.35
CA THR A 710 15.04 -10.75 21.44
C THR A 710 14.98 -11.30 22.85
N ALA A 711 13.82 -11.78 23.25
CA ALA A 711 13.58 -12.49 24.50
C ALA A 711 13.37 -13.97 24.22
N SER A 712 13.97 -14.85 25.03
CA SER A 712 13.72 -16.30 24.95
C SER A 712 12.38 -16.65 25.60
N LEU A 713 11.54 -17.38 24.89
CA LEU A 713 10.29 -17.96 25.41
C LEU A 713 10.54 -19.32 26.07
N GLY A 714 11.51 -20.06 25.55
CA GLY A 714 11.93 -21.38 26.04
C GLY A 714 12.37 -22.29 24.92
N SER A 715 12.61 -23.56 25.24
CA SER A 715 13.03 -24.58 24.26
C SER A 715 11.86 -25.37 23.70
N LEU A 716 11.98 -25.73 22.42
CA LEU A 716 11.07 -26.62 21.69
C LEU A 716 11.88 -27.80 21.15
N GLU A 717 11.48 -29.01 21.47
CA GLU A 717 12.11 -30.23 20.95
C GLU A 717 11.45 -30.57 19.60
N VAL A 718 12.27 -30.66 18.53
CA VAL A 718 11.83 -31.16 17.23
C VAL A 718 12.23 -32.62 17.12
N VAL A 719 11.28 -33.49 16.77
CA VAL A 719 11.51 -34.91 16.59
C VAL A 719 11.30 -35.33 15.13
N ALA A 720 11.96 -36.42 14.74
CA ALA A 720 11.74 -36.98 13.42
C ALA A 720 10.33 -37.58 13.32
N PRO A 721 9.59 -37.36 12.22
CA PRO A 721 8.30 -37.99 12.02
C PRO A 721 8.45 -39.48 11.76
N ASP A 722 7.43 -40.26 12.11
CA ASP A 722 7.43 -41.73 11.87
C ASP A 722 7.56 -42.07 10.37
N ARG A 723 7.11 -41.19 9.49
CA ARG A 723 7.21 -41.31 8.03
C ARG A 723 7.72 -39.99 7.45
N SER A 724 8.58 -40.07 6.42
CA SER A 724 9.02 -38.86 5.70
C SER A 724 7.81 -38.08 5.15
N THR A 725 7.69 -36.82 5.51
CA THR A 725 6.53 -35.98 5.22
C THR A 725 6.65 -35.28 3.84
N ALA A 726 7.86 -35.25 3.24
CA ALA A 726 8.05 -34.64 1.92
C ALA A 726 8.99 -35.49 1.06
N ALA A 727 8.65 -35.63 -0.21
CA ALA A 727 9.55 -36.26 -1.19
C ALA A 727 10.66 -35.28 -1.58
N ALA A 728 11.88 -35.76 -1.81
CA ALA A 728 13.02 -34.91 -2.21
C ALA A 728 12.74 -34.03 -3.45
N GLY A 729 11.83 -34.48 -4.34
CA GLY A 729 11.42 -33.70 -5.50
C GLY A 729 10.49 -32.53 -5.21
N GLU A 730 9.87 -32.48 -4.03
CA GLU A 730 8.94 -31.42 -3.60
C GLU A 730 9.64 -30.29 -2.82
N ILE A 731 10.90 -30.51 -2.42
CA ILE A 731 11.67 -29.53 -1.64
C ILE A 731 12.28 -28.51 -2.60
N GLU A 732 11.92 -27.26 -2.39
CA GLU A 732 12.51 -26.12 -3.09
C GLU A 732 13.92 -25.86 -2.56
N VAL A 733 14.89 -25.77 -3.45
CA VAL A 733 16.30 -25.53 -3.14
C VAL A 733 16.83 -24.50 -4.14
N ALA A 734 17.55 -23.48 -3.67
CA ALA A 734 18.04 -22.39 -4.52
C ALA A 734 18.99 -22.92 -5.61
N TYR A 735 19.93 -23.80 -5.24
CA TYR A 735 20.87 -24.44 -6.18
C TYR A 735 20.80 -25.96 -6.00
N ARG A 736 20.05 -26.60 -6.88
CA ARG A 736 19.83 -28.05 -6.84
C ARG A 736 21.01 -28.81 -7.43
N LEU A 737 21.53 -29.82 -6.72
CA LEU A 737 22.69 -30.63 -7.11
C LEU A 737 22.34 -32.08 -7.38
N ASP A 738 21.53 -32.70 -6.55
CA ASP A 738 21.20 -34.14 -6.53
C ASP A 738 22.47 -35.04 -6.62
N ALA A 739 23.54 -34.64 -5.92
CA ALA A 739 24.87 -35.23 -6.03
C ALA A 739 25.17 -36.21 -4.89
N ALA A 740 25.53 -37.45 -5.27
CA ALA A 740 25.83 -38.50 -4.28
C ALA A 740 27.24 -38.30 -3.68
N LEU A 741 27.29 -38.19 -2.35
CA LEU A 741 28.52 -38.25 -1.55
C LEU A 741 28.93 -39.69 -1.27
N THR A 742 27.96 -40.53 -0.93
CA THR A 742 28.03 -41.97 -0.73
C THR A 742 26.81 -42.65 -1.34
N PRO A 743 26.74 -44.00 -1.45
CA PRO A 743 25.51 -44.68 -1.88
C PRO A 743 24.30 -44.37 -0.96
N GLU A 744 24.53 -43.97 0.30
CA GLU A 744 23.52 -43.77 1.30
C GLU A 744 23.18 -42.29 1.55
N ILE A 745 24.06 -41.36 1.18
CA ILE A 745 23.93 -39.92 1.45
C ILE A 745 24.24 -39.12 0.19
N ALA A 746 23.35 -38.21 -0.19
CA ALA A 746 23.53 -37.25 -1.25
C ALA A 746 23.30 -35.81 -0.73
N LEU A 747 23.86 -34.83 -1.39
CA LEU A 747 23.43 -33.44 -1.26
C LEU A 747 22.32 -33.15 -2.28
N LEU A 748 21.14 -32.79 -1.80
CA LEU A 748 20.03 -32.36 -2.64
C LEU A 748 20.34 -31.00 -3.27
N GLY A 749 20.98 -30.12 -2.52
CA GLY A 749 21.43 -28.79 -2.96
C GLY A 749 21.80 -27.87 -1.79
N HIS A 750 21.91 -26.57 -2.10
CA HIS A 750 22.30 -25.54 -1.16
C HIS A 750 21.66 -24.17 -1.52
N ASP A 751 21.87 -23.17 -0.66
CA ASP A 751 21.49 -21.77 -0.87
C ASP A 751 22.67 -20.80 -0.83
N LEU A 752 23.92 -21.28 -0.91
CA LEU A 752 25.10 -20.43 -0.95
C LEU A 752 25.04 -19.46 -2.14
N GLU A 753 25.06 -18.16 -1.88
CA GLU A 753 25.11 -17.14 -2.91
C GLU A 753 26.52 -17.08 -3.53
N LEU A 754 26.62 -17.43 -4.81
CA LEU A 754 27.89 -17.56 -5.54
C LEU A 754 28.26 -16.32 -6.36
N SER A 755 27.41 -15.31 -6.42
CA SER A 755 27.48 -14.20 -7.38
C SER A 755 28.39 -13.03 -6.98
N ASN A 756 28.75 -12.91 -5.70
CA ASN A 756 29.55 -11.80 -5.20
C ASN A 756 30.95 -12.29 -4.77
N PRO A 757 32.03 -11.54 -5.06
CA PRO A 757 33.34 -11.88 -4.56
C PRO A 757 33.40 -11.76 -3.02
N PHE A 758 33.97 -12.77 -2.36
CA PHE A 758 34.18 -12.80 -0.92
C PHE A 758 35.51 -12.13 -0.55
N ALA A 759 35.52 -11.40 0.54
CA ALA A 759 36.78 -10.89 1.10
C ALA A 759 37.47 -11.97 1.98
N PRO A 760 38.81 -12.01 2.02
CA PRO A 760 39.54 -12.83 3.01
C PRO A 760 39.09 -12.51 4.44
N GLY A 761 38.77 -13.51 5.24
CA GLY A 761 38.22 -13.38 6.58
C GLY A 761 36.72 -13.08 6.65
N GLN A 762 36.06 -12.90 5.53
CA GLN A 762 34.60 -12.70 5.49
C GLN A 762 33.90 -13.96 6.03
N LYS A 763 32.94 -13.74 6.92
CA LYS A 763 32.02 -14.77 7.39
C LYS A 763 30.82 -14.88 6.42
N GLY A 764 30.32 -16.08 6.27
CA GLY A 764 29.12 -16.39 5.53
C GLY A 764 28.38 -17.56 6.14
N THR A 765 27.15 -17.77 5.70
CA THR A 765 26.34 -18.94 6.10
C THR A 765 25.92 -19.69 4.84
N VAL A 766 25.92 -21.02 4.90
CA VAL A 766 25.42 -21.90 3.83
C VAL A 766 24.38 -22.85 4.42
N LEU A 767 23.19 -22.89 3.83
CA LEU A 767 22.19 -23.93 4.11
C LEU A 767 22.40 -25.09 3.16
N LEU A 768 22.61 -26.30 3.70
CA LEU A 768 22.76 -27.53 2.94
C LEU A 768 21.57 -28.45 3.18
N TYR A 769 21.10 -29.07 2.11
CA TYR A 769 20.06 -30.09 2.16
C TYR A 769 20.65 -31.48 1.94
N TRP A 770 20.62 -32.30 2.99
CA TRP A 770 21.11 -33.67 3.03
C TRP A 770 19.99 -34.63 2.67
N HIS A 771 20.15 -35.40 1.62
CA HIS A 771 19.19 -36.42 1.18
C HIS A 771 19.69 -37.83 1.52
N VAL A 772 18.90 -38.57 2.27
CA VAL A 772 19.24 -39.92 2.68
C VAL A 772 18.73 -40.95 1.66
N THR A 773 19.61 -41.42 0.83
CA THR A 773 19.30 -42.36 -0.28
C THR A 773 19.36 -43.80 0.15
N GLY A 774 20.01 -44.12 1.29
CA GLY A 774 20.14 -45.46 1.90
C GLY A 774 20.11 -45.38 3.42
N SER A 775 20.59 -46.41 4.10
CA SER A 775 20.72 -46.43 5.58
C SER A 775 22.21 -46.43 5.95
N PRO A 776 22.74 -45.26 6.38
CA PRO A 776 24.15 -45.16 6.78
C PRO A 776 24.44 -46.08 7.99
N ALA A 777 25.44 -46.94 7.87
CA ALA A 777 25.76 -47.92 8.95
C ALA A 777 26.70 -47.35 10.03
N ARG A 778 27.22 -46.14 9.87
CA ARG A 778 28.22 -45.54 10.78
C ARG A 778 28.03 -44.03 10.84
N ASP A 779 28.59 -43.44 11.91
CA ASP A 779 28.67 -41.99 12.04
C ASP A 779 29.74 -41.43 11.15
N LEU A 780 29.39 -40.40 10.41
CA LEU A 780 30.24 -39.67 9.50
C LEU A 780 30.42 -38.22 10.00
N GLN A 781 31.51 -37.65 9.61
CA GLN A 781 31.82 -36.23 9.71
C GLN A 781 31.87 -35.65 8.29
N TRP A 782 31.87 -34.36 8.16
CA TRP A 782 32.01 -33.67 6.90
C TRP A 782 32.90 -32.43 7.06
N ARG A 783 33.41 -31.96 5.95
CA ARG A 783 34.20 -30.73 5.86
C ARG A 783 33.80 -29.96 4.61
N LEU A 784 33.98 -28.66 4.67
CA LEU A 784 33.82 -27.73 3.53
C LEU A 784 35.18 -27.08 3.29
N THR A 785 35.64 -27.13 2.04
CA THR A 785 36.96 -26.59 1.63
C THR A 785 36.80 -25.74 0.39
N LEU A 786 37.70 -24.74 0.25
CA LEU A 786 38.01 -24.10 -1.02
C LEU A 786 39.08 -24.89 -1.71
N GLN A 787 38.97 -25.09 -3.03
CA GLN A 787 39.97 -25.72 -3.83
C GLN A 787 40.27 -24.86 -5.06
N ASP A 788 41.57 -24.52 -5.27
CA ASP A 788 42.01 -23.84 -6.49
C ASP A 788 42.21 -24.83 -7.65
N ASP A 789 42.44 -24.33 -8.87
CA ASP A 789 42.70 -25.12 -10.04
C ASP A 789 44.00 -26.00 -9.90
N GLY A 790 44.87 -25.63 -9.00
CA GLY A 790 46.08 -26.37 -8.65
C GLY A 790 45.85 -27.53 -7.68
N GLY A 791 44.66 -27.67 -7.15
CA GLY A 791 44.27 -28.66 -6.14
C GLY A 791 44.71 -28.32 -4.71
N THR A 792 45.10 -27.08 -4.43
CA THR A 792 45.37 -26.63 -3.04
C THR A 792 44.07 -26.43 -2.32
N GLU A 793 43.95 -26.97 -1.09
CA GLU A 793 42.76 -26.88 -0.24
C GLU A 793 42.92 -25.88 0.89
N TRP A 794 41.94 -25.05 1.14
CA TRP A 794 41.78 -24.21 2.33
C TRP A 794 40.48 -24.59 3.06
N PRO A 795 40.52 -24.85 4.36
CA PRO A 795 39.30 -25.17 5.10
C PRO A 795 38.39 -23.93 5.21
N LEU A 796 37.14 -24.04 4.78
CA LEU A 796 36.07 -23.07 5.02
C LEU A 796 35.37 -23.35 6.37
N LEU A 797 35.11 -24.63 6.65
CA LEU A 797 34.46 -25.08 7.86
C LEU A 797 35.31 -26.19 8.46
N ALA A 798 35.52 -26.14 9.80
CA ALA A 798 36.14 -27.24 10.51
C ALA A 798 35.32 -28.52 10.42
N THR A 799 35.99 -29.67 10.47
CA THR A 799 35.32 -30.97 10.45
C THR A 799 34.27 -31.11 11.55
N ALA A 800 33.03 -31.37 11.17
CA ALA A 800 31.88 -31.42 12.05
C ALA A 800 30.94 -32.62 11.67
N ARG A 801 30.01 -32.99 12.57
CA ARG A 801 28.91 -33.89 12.18
C ARG A 801 27.87 -33.14 11.36
N PRO A 802 27.31 -33.71 10.29
CA PRO A 802 26.39 -32.99 9.39
C PRO A 802 25.21 -32.33 10.11
N LEU A 803 24.53 -33.00 11.00
CA LEU A 803 23.38 -32.45 11.72
C LEU A 803 23.65 -32.28 13.24
N GLY A 804 24.93 -32.22 13.64
CA GLY A 804 25.32 -32.09 15.03
C GLY A 804 25.44 -33.41 15.82
N ALA A 805 25.72 -33.29 17.11
CA ALA A 805 25.97 -34.46 17.96
C ALA A 805 24.70 -35.23 18.31
N GLY A 806 23.56 -34.55 18.41
CA GLY A 806 22.29 -35.11 18.82
C GLY A 806 21.62 -36.01 17.78
N PHE A 807 21.96 -35.84 16.48
CA PHE A 807 21.34 -36.59 15.39
C PHE A 807 22.42 -37.16 14.43
N PRO A 808 23.14 -38.22 14.82
CA PRO A 808 24.24 -38.82 14.07
C PRO A 808 23.73 -39.48 12.77
N THR A 809 24.61 -39.53 11.73
CA THR A 809 24.24 -40.11 10.42
C THR A 809 23.76 -41.58 10.49
N SER A 810 24.21 -42.35 11.48
CA SER A 810 23.75 -43.72 11.68
C SER A 810 22.28 -43.86 12.11
N SER A 811 21.67 -42.76 12.57
CA SER A 811 20.22 -42.71 12.91
C SER A 811 19.33 -42.32 11.73
N TRP A 812 19.91 -41.89 10.60
CA TRP A 812 19.16 -41.40 9.46
C TRP A 812 18.46 -42.54 8.70
N LYS A 813 17.24 -42.28 8.25
CA LYS A 813 16.43 -43.26 7.54
C LYS A 813 16.32 -42.90 6.05
N ARG A 814 16.27 -43.92 5.21
CA ARG A 814 16.12 -43.73 3.76
C ARG A 814 14.88 -42.92 3.42
N GLY A 815 15.06 -41.91 2.55
CA GLY A 815 14.01 -41.02 2.05
C GLY A 815 13.91 -39.72 2.80
N GLU A 816 14.63 -39.56 3.94
CA GLU A 816 14.63 -38.32 4.70
C GLU A 816 15.48 -37.26 3.98
N VAL A 817 15.04 -35.97 4.13
CA VAL A 817 15.78 -34.80 3.68
C VAL A 817 15.90 -33.82 4.84
N TRP A 818 17.12 -33.44 5.18
CA TRP A 818 17.42 -32.56 6.30
C TRP A 818 18.16 -31.30 5.84
N GLY A 819 17.68 -30.13 6.23
CA GLY A 819 18.31 -28.83 5.99
C GLY A 819 19.02 -28.33 7.22
N LYS A 820 20.28 -27.92 7.09
CA LYS A 820 21.02 -27.26 8.18
C LYS A 820 21.88 -26.13 7.66
N SER A 821 21.86 -25.00 8.39
CA SER A 821 22.74 -23.87 8.17
C SER A 821 24.09 -24.07 8.85
N TYR A 822 25.16 -23.61 8.20
CA TYR A 822 26.51 -23.67 8.71
C TYR A 822 27.20 -22.34 8.47
N ASP A 823 27.80 -21.80 9.51
CA ASP A 823 28.67 -20.64 9.37
C ASP A 823 30.04 -21.05 8.88
N PHE A 824 30.57 -20.33 7.95
CA PHE A 824 31.92 -20.49 7.44
C PHE A 824 32.67 -19.16 7.46
N MET A 825 33.98 -19.23 7.39
CA MET A 825 34.86 -18.07 7.24
C MET A 825 35.85 -18.32 6.10
N VAL A 826 35.94 -17.37 5.19
CA VAL A 826 36.95 -17.41 4.13
C VAL A 826 38.32 -17.28 4.77
N PRO A 827 39.24 -18.22 4.54
CA PRO A 827 40.54 -18.18 5.20
C PRO A 827 41.30 -16.87 4.93
N PRO A 828 41.82 -16.18 5.95
CA PRO A 828 42.50 -14.90 5.76
C PRO A 828 43.75 -15.00 4.87
N HIS A 829 44.35 -16.19 4.79
CA HIS A 829 45.54 -16.45 3.94
C HIS A 829 45.19 -16.85 2.50
N ALA A 830 43.90 -17.08 2.14
CA ALA A 830 43.56 -17.47 0.80
C ALA A 830 43.89 -16.35 -0.20
N PRO A 831 44.68 -16.62 -1.26
CA PRO A 831 44.93 -15.64 -2.30
C PRO A 831 43.65 -15.22 -3.04
N GLY A 832 43.67 -14.02 -3.67
CA GLY A 832 42.61 -13.63 -4.58
C GLY A 832 42.56 -14.54 -5.80
N GLY A 833 41.35 -14.90 -6.24
CA GLY A 833 41.15 -15.81 -7.38
C GLY A 833 39.85 -16.58 -7.30
N SER A 834 39.63 -17.46 -8.26
CA SER A 834 38.48 -18.36 -8.34
C SER A 834 38.74 -19.67 -7.63
N TYR A 835 37.74 -20.15 -6.89
CA TYR A 835 37.82 -21.36 -6.07
C TYR A 835 36.57 -22.21 -6.19
N HIS A 836 36.73 -23.52 -6.23
CA HIS A 836 35.64 -24.46 -6.06
C HIS A 836 35.33 -24.66 -4.58
N VAL A 837 34.07 -24.58 -4.20
CA VAL A 837 33.59 -24.92 -2.84
C VAL A 837 33.27 -26.41 -2.82
N VAL A 838 34.01 -27.19 -2.03
CA VAL A 838 33.96 -28.65 -2.07
C VAL A 838 33.51 -29.22 -0.75
N ALA A 839 32.42 -30.02 -0.76
CA ALA A 839 31.93 -30.77 0.38
C ALA A 839 32.43 -32.20 0.35
N GLN A 840 32.98 -32.70 1.48
CA GLN A 840 33.55 -34.06 1.57
C GLN A 840 33.14 -34.69 2.89
N LEU A 841 32.62 -35.94 2.83
CA LEU A 841 32.40 -36.77 4.01
C LEU A 841 33.71 -37.41 4.46
N SER A 842 33.81 -37.64 5.77
CA SER A 842 34.93 -38.36 6.39
C SER A 842 34.45 -39.29 7.51
N ALA A 843 35.22 -40.30 7.79
CA ALA A 843 35.05 -41.12 9.00
C ALA A 843 35.51 -40.35 10.24
N THR A 844 35.13 -40.79 11.44
CA THR A 844 35.47 -40.14 12.71
C THR A 844 36.99 -40.08 12.99
N ASN A 845 37.78 -40.87 12.25
CA ASN A 845 39.27 -40.80 12.29
C ASN A 845 39.87 -39.85 11.21
N GLY A 846 39.02 -39.09 10.53
CA GLY A 846 39.44 -38.13 9.46
C GLY A 846 39.66 -38.72 8.08
N ALA A 847 39.56 -40.02 7.90
CA ALA A 847 39.72 -40.62 6.57
C ALA A 847 38.58 -40.24 5.63
N PRO A 848 38.83 -39.77 4.39
CA PRO A 848 37.77 -39.38 3.45
C PRO A 848 36.90 -40.60 3.10
N VAL A 849 35.58 -40.32 2.97
CA VAL A 849 34.56 -41.34 2.65
C VAL A 849 33.73 -40.85 1.48
N GLY A 850 33.60 -41.71 0.46
CA GLY A 850 32.79 -41.39 -0.73
C GLY A 850 33.49 -40.42 -1.70
N THR A 851 32.67 -39.69 -2.48
CA THR A 851 33.15 -38.79 -3.53
C THR A 851 32.91 -37.34 -3.10
N PRO A 852 33.91 -36.44 -3.23
CA PRO A 852 33.67 -35.03 -2.95
C PRO A 852 32.66 -34.43 -3.94
N VAL A 853 31.86 -33.50 -3.47
CA VAL A 853 30.84 -32.78 -4.27
C VAL A 853 31.20 -31.32 -4.34
N VAL A 854 31.26 -30.77 -5.54
CA VAL A 854 31.45 -29.33 -5.77
C VAL A 854 30.09 -28.65 -5.67
N LEU A 855 29.95 -27.69 -4.75
CA LEU A 855 28.75 -26.89 -4.58
C LEU A 855 28.65 -25.81 -5.65
N GLY A 856 29.78 -25.21 -6.02
CA GLY A 856 29.89 -24.17 -7.02
C GLY A 856 31.25 -23.48 -6.96
N GLU A 857 31.38 -22.40 -7.69
CA GLU A 857 32.59 -21.61 -7.81
C GLU A 857 32.37 -20.25 -7.16
N ILE A 858 33.30 -19.79 -6.32
CA ILE A 858 33.28 -18.45 -5.73
C ILE A 858 34.55 -17.68 -6.08
N GLU A 859 34.45 -16.39 -6.16
CA GLU A 859 35.58 -15.49 -6.31
C GLU A 859 36.03 -14.91 -4.97
N ILE A 860 37.31 -15.00 -4.65
CA ILE A 860 37.89 -14.28 -3.51
C ILE A 860 38.54 -13.01 -4.04
N ALA A 861 38.12 -11.88 -3.50
CA ALA A 861 38.69 -10.58 -3.83
C ALA A 861 40.13 -10.49 -3.34
N GLY A 862 41.10 -10.39 -4.26
CA GLY A 862 42.47 -10.09 -3.90
C GLY A 862 42.60 -8.65 -3.39
N ARG A 863 43.28 -8.46 -2.28
CA ARG A 863 43.62 -7.14 -1.80
C ARG A 863 45.11 -6.95 -1.58
N PRO A 864 45.67 -5.76 -1.87
CA PRO A 864 47.09 -5.50 -1.52
C PRO A 864 47.23 -5.51 0.01
N ARG A 865 48.26 -6.19 0.51
CA ARG A 865 48.62 -6.25 1.93
C ARG A 865 49.88 -5.45 2.18
N ALA A 866 49.91 -4.70 3.26
CA ALA A 866 51.05 -3.91 3.68
C ALA A 866 51.62 -4.46 4.97
N PHE A 867 52.90 -4.79 4.96
CA PHE A 867 53.68 -5.23 6.13
C PHE A 867 54.82 -4.26 6.48
N VAL A 868 54.71 -3.04 5.95
CA VAL A 868 55.58 -1.91 6.29
C VAL A 868 54.71 -0.82 6.86
N ALA A 869 55.07 -0.30 8.00
CA ALA A 869 54.29 0.72 8.68
C ALA A 869 54.12 1.96 7.80
N PRO A 870 52.90 2.45 7.63
CA PRO A 870 52.65 3.67 6.87
C PRO A 870 53.15 4.91 7.64
N ASP A 871 53.40 5.98 6.87
CA ASP A 871 53.63 7.29 7.49
C ASP A 871 52.31 7.82 8.04
N VAL A 872 52.28 8.18 9.33
CA VAL A 872 51.10 8.62 10.05
C VAL A 872 51.33 10.03 10.58
N THR A 873 50.45 10.99 10.27
CA THR A 873 50.64 12.38 10.71
C THR A 873 50.44 12.57 12.22
N ARG A 874 49.50 11.86 12.81
CA ARG A 874 49.16 11.93 14.24
C ARG A 874 49.25 10.54 14.86
N THR A 875 50.39 10.25 15.49
CA THR A 875 50.66 8.94 16.11
C THR A 875 49.93 8.80 17.45
N LYS A 876 49.43 7.59 17.73
CA LYS A 876 48.77 7.22 19.00
C LYS A 876 49.39 5.99 19.66
N ASN A 877 49.65 4.90 18.94
CA ASN A 877 50.17 3.62 19.43
C ASN A 877 49.34 3.04 20.61
N ILE A 878 48.06 2.87 20.39
CA ILE A 878 47.06 2.42 21.38
C ILE A 878 46.56 1.03 20.98
N GLU A 879 46.49 0.11 21.93
CA GLU A 879 46.03 -1.25 21.72
C GLU A 879 44.56 -1.44 22.10
N PHE A 880 43.86 -2.21 21.32
CA PHE A 880 42.46 -2.60 21.53
C PHE A 880 42.41 -4.12 21.71
N GLY A 881 42.03 -4.58 22.90
CA GLY A 881 41.88 -6.01 23.24
C GLY A 881 43.17 -6.83 23.17
N GLY A 882 44.33 -6.21 22.89
CA GLY A 882 45.58 -6.92 22.59
C GLY A 882 45.58 -7.62 21.22
N GLU A 883 44.56 -7.41 20.39
CA GLU A 883 44.39 -8.01 19.08
C GLU A 883 44.79 -7.08 17.95
N MET A 884 44.57 -5.76 18.12
CA MET A 884 44.95 -4.74 17.15
C MET A 884 45.46 -3.47 17.83
N ARG A 885 46.29 -2.74 17.09
CA ARG A 885 46.86 -1.46 17.53
C ARG A 885 46.55 -0.33 16.58
N LEU A 886 46.01 0.76 17.08
CA LEU A 886 45.90 2.01 16.33
C LEU A 886 47.27 2.73 16.35
N LEU A 887 47.94 2.74 15.22
CA LEU A 887 49.18 3.49 15.06
C LEU A 887 48.97 5.00 15.18
N GLY A 888 47.89 5.45 14.60
CA GLY A 888 47.42 6.82 14.58
C GLY A 888 46.42 7.10 13.47
N TYR A 889 46.29 8.39 13.12
CA TYR A 889 45.25 8.80 12.15
C TYR A 889 45.65 10.10 11.43
N ASP A 890 44.99 10.33 10.31
CA ASP A 890 45.01 11.59 9.55
C ASP A 890 43.60 12.15 9.48
N LEU A 891 43.46 13.48 9.56
CA LEU A 891 42.24 14.22 9.37
C LEU A 891 42.35 15.03 8.07
N ASP A 892 41.31 14.99 7.22
CA ASP A 892 41.25 15.75 5.97
C ASP A 892 41.22 17.28 6.24
N ALA A 893 40.66 17.69 7.38
CA ALA A 893 40.61 19.07 7.84
C ALA A 893 40.73 19.17 9.37
N LYS A 894 40.99 20.35 9.89
CA LYS A 894 40.95 20.65 11.32
C LYS A 894 39.62 21.30 11.75
N GLN A 895 38.85 21.76 10.77
CA GLN A 895 37.62 22.48 10.99
C GLN A 895 36.63 22.11 9.86
N TRP A 896 35.39 21.89 10.22
CA TRP A 896 34.28 21.58 9.28
C TRP A 896 33.11 22.53 9.47
N ALA A 897 32.32 22.75 8.40
CA ALA A 897 31.05 23.43 8.52
C ALA A 897 29.96 22.48 9.00
N PRO A 898 28.88 22.94 9.67
CA PRO A 898 27.69 22.14 9.91
C PRO A 898 27.12 21.61 8.58
N GLY A 899 26.84 20.30 8.52
CA GLY A 899 26.37 19.63 7.31
C GLY A 899 27.47 19.14 6.37
N GLU A 900 28.76 19.35 6.70
CA GLU A 900 29.88 18.74 5.99
C GLU A 900 30.19 17.35 6.53
N ASP A 901 30.88 16.57 5.72
CA ASP A 901 31.35 15.22 6.08
C ASP A 901 32.76 15.34 6.69
N ALA A 902 32.91 14.89 7.96
CA ALA A 902 34.20 14.83 8.62
C ALA A 902 34.91 13.54 8.25
N ALA A 903 35.93 13.64 7.39
CA ALA A 903 36.66 12.47 6.92
C ALA A 903 38.00 12.31 7.66
N LEU A 904 38.31 11.07 8.01
CA LEU A 904 39.56 10.67 8.63
C LEU A 904 40.05 9.31 8.11
N VAL A 905 41.34 9.06 8.23
CA VAL A 905 41.96 7.77 7.93
C VAL A 905 42.59 7.23 9.22
N LEU A 906 42.20 6.04 9.65
CA LEU A 906 42.76 5.30 10.75
C LEU A 906 43.82 4.32 10.23
N TYR A 907 44.91 4.21 10.91
CA TYR A 907 45.99 3.30 10.56
C TYR A 907 46.16 2.24 11.65
N TRP A 908 45.79 1.01 11.29
CA TRP A 908 45.79 -0.13 12.20
C TRP A 908 46.96 -1.08 11.93
N GLU A 909 47.44 -1.71 12.98
CA GLU A 909 48.32 -2.87 12.93
C GLU A 909 47.60 -4.07 13.55
N ALA A 910 47.54 -5.19 12.85
CA ALA A 910 47.04 -6.45 13.40
C ALA A 910 48.12 -7.09 14.31
N LEU A 911 47.79 -7.34 15.55
CA LEU A 911 48.72 -7.97 16.53
C LEU A 911 48.54 -9.49 16.56
N ALA A 912 47.34 -9.97 16.27
CA ALA A 912 46.98 -11.40 16.28
C ALA A 912 45.99 -11.70 15.15
N GLU A 913 45.74 -12.98 14.85
CA GLU A 913 44.61 -13.42 14.05
C GLU A 913 43.32 -13.30 14.87
N MET A 914 42.36 -12.53 14.36
CA MET A 914 41.10 -12.27 15.00
C MET A 914 40.01 -13.26 14.56
N GLN A 915 39.23 -13.79 15.49
CA GLN A 915 38.10 -14.68 15.23
C GLN A 915 36.79 -13.91 15.13
N THR A 916 36.78 -12.66 15.58
CA THR A 916 35.62 -11.75 15.55
C THR A 916 35.86 -10.65 14.52
N SER A 917 34.84 -10.38 13.65
CA SER A 917 34.86 -9.22 12.79
C SER A 917 34.37 -8.02 13.58
N TYR A 918 35.31 -7.24 14.10
CA TYR A 918 35.01 -6.10 14.96
C TYR A 918 34.49 -4.91 14.15
N THR A 919 33.58 -4.16 14.77
CA THR A 919 33.07 -2.87 14.28
C THR A 919 33.87 -1.74 14.94
N VAL A 920 34.35 -0.82 14.14
CA VAL A 920 35.00 0.40 14.59
C VAL A 920 33.95 1.51 14.66
N PHE A 921 33.77 2.15 15.81
CA PHE A 921 32.92 3.33 15.91
C PHE A 921 33.75 4.59 16.04
N VAL A 922 33.25 5.65 15.36
CA VAL A 922 33.79 7.02 15.49
C VAL A 922 32.61 7.92 15.86
N HIS A 923 32.66 8.46 17.08
CA HIS A 923 31.63 9.32 17.62
C HIS A 923 32.11 10.76 17.76
N VAL A 924 31.26 11.71 17.38
CA VAL A 924 31.47 13.14 17.65
C VAL A 924 30.61 13.52 18.85
N LEU A 925 31.24 14.00 19.92
CA LEU A 925 30.60 14.27 21.19
C LEU A 925 30.58 15.75 21.53
N ARG A 926 29.47 16.24 22.11
CA ARG A 926 29.41 17.52 22.83
C ARG A 926 29.16 17.24 24.32
N GLY A 927 30.20 17.31 25.12
CA GLY A 927 30.17 16.78 26.49
C GLY A 927 29.96 15.25 26.46
N ALA A 928 28.89 14.73 27.10
CA ALA A 928 28.60 13.31 27.13
C ALA A 928 27.59 12.89 26.01
N ARG A 929 27.14 13.83 25.18
CA ARG A 929 26.10 13.53 24.14
C ARG A 929 26.77 13.27 22.80
N VAL A 930 26.45 12.15 22.17
CA VAL A 930 26.76 11.87 20.76
C VAL A 930 25.90 12.78 19.87
N VAL A 931 26.54 13.51 18.97
CA VAL A 931 25.89 14.42 18.02
C VAL A 931 26.06 13.97 16.57
N ALA A 932 27.06 13.16 16.29
CA ALA A 932 27.24 12.45 15.03
C ALA A 932 28.04 11.17 15.29
N GLN A 933 27.86 10.15 14.49
CA GLN A 933 28.55 8.88 14.60
C GLN A 933 28.69 8.16 13.28
N HIS A 934 29.68 7.29 13.22
CA HIS A 934 29.87 6.33 12.17
C HIS A 934 30.36 5.01 12.77
N ASP A 935 29.63 3.93 12.53
CA ASP A 935 29.94 2.60 13.05
C ASP A 935 29.97 1.63 11.86
N ALA A 936 31.14 1.08 11.55
CA ALA A 936 31.30 0.14 10.46
C ALA A 936 32.43 -0.89 10.72
N VAL A 937 32.33 -2.03 10.07
CA VAL A 937 33.48 -2.91 9.87
C VAL A 937 34.47 -2.18 8.96
N PRO A 938 35.80 -2.20 9.26
CA PRO A 938 36.80 -1.45 8.46
C PRO A 938 36.63 -1.61 6.93
N GLY A 939 36.89 -0.50 6.21
CA GLY A 939 36.70 -0.43 4.78
C GLY A 939 35.24 -0.56 4.32
N GLU A 940 34.28 -0.06 5.12
CA GLU A 940 32.83 -0.21 4.86
C GLU A 940 32.42 -1.68 4.65
N GLY A 941 32.97 -2.59 5.46
CA GLY A 941 32.73 -4.04 5.38
C GLY A 941 33.67 -4.83 4.46
N THR A 942 34.50 -4.15 3.67
CA THR A 942 35.41 -4.85 2.71
C THR A 942 36.73 -5.31 3.34
N LEU A 943 37.04 -4.84 4.55
CA LEU A 943 38.28 -5.15 5.28
C LEU A 943 37.98 -5.74 6.66
N PRO A 944 37.22 -6.85 6.76
CA PRO A 944 36.90 -7.42 8.08
C PRO A 944 38.14 -7.76 8.86
N THR A 945 38.13 -7.47 10.18
CA THR A 945 39.31 -7.70 11.04
C THR A 945 39.73 -9.16 11.10
N THR A 946 38.79 -10.09 10.91
CA THR A 946 39.04 -11.54 10.73
C THR A 946 39.89 -11.87 9.51
N GLY A 947 40.03 -10.96 8.56
CA GLY A 947 40.87 -11.11 7.38
C GLY A 947 42.25 -10.50 7.51
N TRP A 948 42.61 -9.91 8.67
CA TRP A 948 43.92 -9.28 8.90
C TRP A 948 44.94 -10.34 9.35
N LEU A 949 46.14 -10.21 8.85
CA LEU A 949 47.26 -11.10 9.26
C LEU A 949 48.13 -10.41 10.32
N PRO A 950 48.70 -11.16 11.27
CA PRO A 950 49.62 -10.58 12.26
C PRO A 950 50.76 -9.81 11.59
N GLY A 951 50.97 -8.56 12.04
CA GLY A 951 51.93 -7.62 11.45
C GLY A 951 51.48 -6.91 10.18
N GLU A 952 50.21 -7.10 9.76
CA GLU A 952 49.63 -6.36 8.63
C GLU A 952 49.18 -4.98 9.07
N PHE A 953 49.48 -3.98 8.25
CA PHE A 953 49.00 -2.61 8.39
C PHE A 953 47.81 -2.33 7.49
N VAL A 954 46.74 -1.81 8.08
CA VAL A 954 45.48 -1.54 7.38
C VAL A 954 45.09 -0.08 7.50
N SER A 955 44.84 0.57 6.37
CA SER A 955 44.36 1.95 6.33
C SER A 955 42.84 1.92 6.16
N ASP A 956 42.10 2.50 7.10
CA ASP A 956 40.65 2.52 7.14
C ASP A 956 40.12 3.96 7.00
N ARG A 957 39.47 4.28 5.92
CA ARG A 957 38.92 5.62 5.67
C ARG A 957 37.48 5.70 6.13
N ILE A 958 37.23 6.57 7.09
CA ILE A 958 35.93 6.79 7.73
C ILE A 958 35.39 8.17 7.38
N VAL A 959 34.10 8.27 7.15
CA VAL A 959 33.40 9.53 6.88
C VAL A 959 32.25 9.66 7.86
N VAL A 960 32.30 10.65 8.75
CA VAL A 960 31.26 10.94 9.73
C VAL A 960 30.39 12.08 9.22
N PRO A 961 29.15 11.89 8.81
CA PRO A 961 28.26 12.94 8.38
C PRO A 961 27.86 13.85 9.54
N LEU A 962 28.21 15.14 9.48
CA LEU A 962 27.84 16.09 10.52
C LEU A 962 26.44 16.68 10.23
N PRO A 963 25.53 16.72 11.23
CA PRO A 963 24.23 17.35 11.07
C PRO A 963 24.35 18.85 10.72
N GLY A 964 23.44 19.33 9.85
CA GLY A 964 23.44 20.73 9.40
C GLY A 964 23.03 21.76 10.48
N ASP A 965 22.48 21.29 11.60
CA ASP A 965 22.02 22.10 12.74
C ASP A 965 23.04 22.13 13.91
N LEU A 966 24.25 21.58 13.72
CA LEU A 966 25.30 21.62 14.73
C LEU A 966 25.67 23.07 15.06
N GLN A 967 25.70 23.36 16.36
CA GLN A 967 26.13 24.67 16.85
C GLN A 967 27.67 24.83 16.72
N PRO A 968 28.18 25.98 16.31
CA PRO A 968 29.61 26.22 16.29
C PRO A 968 30.26 25.94 17.66
N GLY A 969 31.39 25.27 17.64
CA GLY A 969 32.07 24.89 18.87
C GLY A 969 33.14 23.81 18.71
N ARG A 970 33.74 23.41 19.84
CA ARG A 970 34.65 22.24 19.89
C ARG A 970 33.89 20.97 20.27
N TYR A 971 34.22 19.89 19.60
CA TYR A 971 33.61 18.56 19.75
C TYR A 971 34.73 17.54 19.96
N ALA A 972 34.52 16.61 20.87
CA ALA A 972 35.43 15.49 21.07
C ALA A 972 35.18 14.43 19.98
N LEU A 973 36.24 14.00 19.32
CA LEU A 973 36.25 12.87 18.41
C LEU A 973 36.71 11.62 19.15
N VAL A 974 35.86 10.64 19.33
CA VAL A 974 36.10 9.46 20.13
C VAL A 974 36.00 8.21 19.23
N ILE A 975 36.92 7.26 19.44
CA ILE A 975 36.95 5.99 18.72
C ILE A 975 36.91 4.82 19.71
N GLY A 976 36.29 3.73 19.28
CA GLY A 976 36.38 2.46 19.97
C GLY A 976 36.10 1.30 19.01
N VAL A 977 36.22 0.10 19.54
CA VAL A 977 36.06 -1.14 18.79
C VAL A 977 35.19 -2.08 19.61
N TYR A 978 34.21 -2.70 18.97
CA TYR A 978 33.29 -3.62 19.64
C TYR A 978 32.90 -4.81 18.76
N ASP A 979 32.46 -5.88 19.39
CA ASP A 979 31.81 -6.99 18.72
C ASP A 979 30.32 -6.66 18.49
N ALA A 980 29.92 -6.55 17.25
CA ALA A 980 28.55 -6.20 16.89
C ALA A 980 27.50 -7.24 17.33
N ALA A 981 27.91 -8.51 17.56
CA ALA A 981 27.00 -9.57 17.99
C ALA A 981 26.71 -9.50 19.51
N SER A 982 27.69 -9.21 20.31
CA SER A 982 27.57 -9.13 21.78
C SER A 982 27.38 -7.70 22.30
N GLY A 983 27.77 -6.69 21.52
CA GLY A 983 27.90 -5.29 21.96
C GLY A 983 29.09 -5.04 22.91
N GLU A 984 29.93 -6.04 23.15
CA GLU A 984 31.07 -5.91 24.05
C GLU A 984 32.20 -5.10 23.40
N ARG A 985 32.64 -4.08 24.09
CA ARG A 985 33.74 -3.21 23.62
C ARG A 985 35.09 -3.77 24.03
N LEU A 986 36.05 -3.69 23.13
CA LEU A 986 37.42 -4.06 23.44
C LEU A 986 38.06 -3.08 24.46
N PRO A 987 38.76 -3.60 25.47
CA PRO A 987 39.50 -2.73 26.40
C PRO A 987 40.64 -2.03 25.69
N VAL A 988 40.82 -0.76 26.02
CA VAL A 988 41.85 0.11 25.44
C VAL A 988 43.01 0.24 26.41
N THR A 989 44.23 0.02 25.90
CA THR A 989 45.46 0.15 26.70
C THR A 989 46.50 0.99 25.97
N ASP A 990 47.35 1.72 26.74
CA ASP A 990 48.45 2.46 26.15
C ASP A 990 49.64 1.51 25.81
N ALA A 991 50.66 2.06 25.17
CA ALA A 991 51.89 1.33 24.81
C ALA A 991 52.65 0.70 26.03
N ALA A 992 52.36 1.13 27.25
CA ALA A 992 52.89 0.57 28.49
C ALA A 992 51.96 -0.48 29.12
N GLY A 993 50.85 -0.81 28.50
CA GLY A 993 49.83 -1.76 28.97
C GLY A 993 48.89 -1.19 30.04
N GLN A 994 48.87 0.14 30.27
CA GLN A 994 47.97 0.75 31.25
C GLN A 994 46.57 0.91 30.67
N PRO A 995 45.49 0.56 31.39
CA PRO A 995 44.13 0.63 30.90
C PRO A 995 43.68 2.10 30.74
N LEU A 996 43.09 2.43 29.58
CA LEU A 996 42.51 3.74 29.26
C LEU A 996 40.99 3.73 29.25
N GLY A 997 40.35 2.57 29.34
CA GLY A 997 38.88 2.39 29.30
C GLY A 997 38.40 1.51 28.15
N ASP A 998 37.23 1.79 27.62
CA ASP A 998 36.60 1.06 26.51
C ASP A 998 36.51 1.89 25.22
N HIS A 999 37.07 3.10 25.20
CA HIS A 999 37.14 4.01 24.06
C HIS A 999 38.31 4.98 24.20
N LEU A 1000 38.75 5.58 23.13
CA LEU A 1000 39.87 6.53 23.07
C LEU A 1000 39.36 7.90 22.59
N LEU A 1001 39.75 8.97 23.33
CA LEU A 1001 39.65 10.33 22.80
C LEU A 1001 40.72 10.49 21.69
N LEU A 1002 40.31 10.56 20.47
CA LEU A 1002 41.21 10.66 19.32
C LEU A 1002 41.71 12.09 19.15
N ASP A 1003 40.78 13.07 19.11
CA ASP A 1003 41.07 14.50 18.94
C ASP A 1003 39.92 15.37 19.43
N GLU A 1004 40.14 16.71 19.43
CA GLU A 1004 39.09 17.71 19.48
C GLU A 1004 39.00 18.42 18.13
N ILE A 1005 37.81 18.41 17.53
CA ILE A 1005 37.50 19.02 16.23
C ILE A 1005 36.74 20.33 16.41
N ALA A 1006 36.93 21.28 15.51
CA ALA A 1006 36.13 22.52 15.43
C ALA A 1006 35.04 22.42 14.39
N VAL A 1007 33.82 22.86 14.72
CA VAL A 1007 32.69 22.96 13.79
C VAL A 1007 32.19 24.41 13.74
N GLY A 1008 32.03 24.98 12.54
CA GLY A 1008 31.52 26.34 12.28
C GLY A 1008 32.62 27.45 12.26
N ASP A 1009 32.31 28.59 11.65
CA ASP A 1009 33.15 29.75 11.52
C ASP A 1009 33.28 30.49 12.87
N GLY A 1010 34.49 30.79 13.32
CA GLY A 1010 34.75 31.74 14.43
C GLY A 1010 35.61 31.28 15.59
N LEU A 1011 36.26 30.11 15.56
CA LEU A 1011 37.27 29.72 16.56
C LEU A 1011 38.68 29.93 15.97
N VAL A 1012 39.11 31.18 15.82
CA VAL A 1012 40.52 31.51 15.59
C VAL A 1012 41.28 31.28 16.93
N ASP A 1013 42.25 30.37 16.93
CA ASP A 1013 43.16 30.21 18.06
C ASP A 1013 43.81 31.55 18.43
N THR A 1014 43.42 32.10 19.59
CA THR A 1014 44.18 33.13 20.29
C THR A 1014 45.07 32.44 21.34
N GLU A 1015 46.07 31.67 20.91
CA GLU A 1015 47.25 31.42 21.66
C GLU A 1015 48.43 31.21 20.69
N GLY A 1016 49.34 32.22 20.74
CA GLY A 1016 50.63 32.20 20.08
C GLY A 1016 51.67 31.41 20.82
#